data_e4a30a11f02b6f27d18dcc88654edac6
#
_entry.id   e4a30a11f02b6f27d18dcc88654edac6
#
_cell.length_a   1.000
_cell.length_b   1.000
_cell.length_c   1.000
_cell.angle_alpha   90.00
_cell.angle_beta   90.00
_cell.angle_gamma   90.00
#
_symmetry.space_group_name_H-M   'P 1'
#
loop_
_entity.id
_entity.type
_entity.pdbx_description
1 polymer ?
#
loop_
_entity_poly.entity_id
_entity_poly.type
_entity_poly.pdbx_seq_one_letter_code
_entity_poly.pdbx_strand_id
1 'polypeptide(L)'
;MQRNILVAAMASLLGNNAAFANNHQIEEVLIVGSTEDARVLAGSGSVIDSEQMKIEATGDINQLLKTVPGVYIMEEDGYGLRPNIGIRGATSERSARITLMEDGVLIAPAPYSNPEAYYFPTTLRMNSIEILKGAPLLRYGPQTTGGVINLVSTPIPDENSGQFDLSYGQNNEMDMLASYGLRSGDFGALVETAQRRSDGFKDIDRSSANTGFDIEDYLVKLGWQGERQSLLLKAQYSRENSDQTYLGLTDQDFDRDADRLYGLSQIDKMENDHEGYNLTYRLALTEKVNVTATGYYNSFSRDWFKLDGGGALVTAANEGDAYAEGVLDGNEDIEGLRYKHNNRQYDSFGLDLNFDVDLGAHQLALGVRPHEDQMDRFQPIDFYDQIGGELVYVSTRRPADSDNRKESAEALSYWAVDSWQVSDALAVNLALRYEDTQSERKEYADPGRLELKSTRSNKTDQWLPGASFTYDLTDHWQVLAGIHKGFSPLGGGAKENEDPETSTNWEAGLRYHGRWFVEAIGFYSDFDDKNEYCSNASPCSNGETSGSFNTGKAKIAGLELQVGSSMALGSFTVPLEMMYTYTDATISQDNVVTGFNDGDRLAAVPDNTFSLRLGLESSSGWNNYAIAKYTDSMCVRVGCNNNGTPYENTEEVFVLDYISRYVLTDTSVVYLKVENLMDEQAIVARQPDGARPNKPRTASVGVEWRF
;
A
#
# COMPACT_ATOMS: atom_id res chain seq x y z
N MET A 1 0.73 -19.93 -27.65
CA MET A 1 -0.46 -20.75 -27.88
C MET A 1 -1.57 -20.44 -26.87
N GLN A 2 -1.25 -19.92 -25.69
CA GLN A 2 -2.19 -19.55 -24.61
C GLN A 2 -2.98 -18.23 -24.86
N ARG A 3 -2.44 -17.30 -25.62
CA ARG A 3 -3.10 -16.02 -25.98
C ARG A 3 -4.47 -16.15 -26.72
N ASN A 4 -4.74 -17.29 -27.32
CA ASN A 4 -5.97 -17.52 -28.11
C ASN A 4 -7.12 -18.16 -27.31
N ILE A 5 -6.89 -18.59 -26.07
CA ILE A 5 -7.90 -19.27 -25.25
C ILE A 5 -8.78 -18.25 -24.50
N LEU A 6 -8.21 -17.12 -24.09
CA LEU A 6 -8.95 -16.07 -23.37
C LEU A 6 -10.03 -15.38 -24.22
N VAL A 7 -9.75 -15.18 -25.52
CA VAL A 7 -10.69 -14.57 -26.45
C VAL A 7 -11.85 -15.50 -26.84
N ALA A 8 -11.62 -16.80 -26.85
CA ALA A 8 -12.64 -17.79 -27.21
C ALA A 8 -13.66 -18.06 -26.10
N ALA A 9 -13.25 -17.94 -24.80
CA ALA A 9 -14.14 -18.12 -23.66
C ALA A 9 -15.15 -16.97 -23.52
N MET A 10 -14.82 -15.73 -23.91
CA MET A 10 -15.72 -14.59 -23.86
C MET A 10 -16.78 -14.59 -24.99
N ALA A 11 -16.51 -15.21 -26.12
CA ALA A 11 -17.42 -15.18 -27.27
C ALA A 11 -18.61 -16.15 -27.18
N SER A 12 -18.56 -17.15 -26.30
CA SER A 12 -19.60 -18.19 -26.18
C SER A 12 -20.72 -17.89 -25.16
N LEU A 13 -20.62 -16.78 -24.40
CA LEU A 13 -21.55 -16.43 -23.32
C LEU A 13 -22.70 -15.46 -23.74
N LEU A 14 -22.77 -15.04 -25.00
CA LEU A 14 -23.65 -13.95 -25.46
C LEU A 14 -25.06 -14.37 -25.89
N GLY A 15 -25.59 -15.49 -25.50
CA GLY A 15 -26.91 -15.90 -25.95
C GLY A 15 -27.79 -16.54 -24.89
N ASN A 16 -28.67 -15.78 -24.24
CA ASN A 16 -30.07 -16.15 -23.88
C ASN A 16 -30.71 -15.11 -22.94
N ASN A 17 -31.93 -14.67 -23.31
CA ASN A 17 -32.73 -13.63 -22.61
C ASN A 17 -33.67 -14.25 -21.57
N ALA A 18 -33.70 -13.69 -20.36
CA ALA A 18 -34.77 -13.83 -19.37
C ALA A 18 -34.78 -12.65 -18.37
N ALA A 19 -36.00 -12.18 -17.96
CA ALA A 19 -36.28 -10.89 -17.34
C ALA A 19 -35.85 -10.70 -15.86
N PHE A 20 -35.39 -9.52 -15.46
CA PHE A 20 -34.79 -9.20 -14.14
C PHE A 20 -35.10 -7.83 -13.56
N ALA A 21 -34.93 -7.71 -12.24
CA ALA A 21 -35.15 -6.50 -11.46
C ALA A 21 -34.03 -5.45 -11.67
N ASN A 22 -34.44 -4.20 -11.77
CA ASN A 22 -33.60 -3.04 -12.07
C ASN A 22 -32.57 -2.75 -10.92
N ASN A 23 -31.30 -2.95 -11.18
CA ASN A 23 -30.26 -2.12 -10.62
C ASN A 23 -29.48 -1.49 -11.79
N HIS A 24 -29.63 -0.19 -12.00
CA HIS A 24 -29.15 0.53 -13.19
C HIS A 24 -27.74 1.14 -12.99
N GLN A 25 -26.89 0.58 -12.11
CA GLN A 25 -25.55 1.11 -11.87
C GLN A 25 -24.48 0.26 -12.53
N ILE A 26 -23.54 0.93 -13.21
CA ILE A 26 -22.26 0.32 -13.61
C ILE A 26 -21.38 0.38 -12.36
N GLU A 27 -21.40 -0.71 -11.58
CA GLU A 27 -20.79 -0.74 -10.25
C GLU A 27 -19.30 -1.05 -10.31
N GLU A 28 -18.53 -0.39 -9.44
CA GLU A 28 -17.13 -0.75 -9.12
C GLU A 28 -17.08 -2.05 -8.29
N VAL A 29 -15.91 -2.65 -8.19
CA VAL A 29 -15.69 -3.83 -7.32
C VAL A 29 -15.33 -3.35 -5.92
N LEU A 30 -16.28 -3.39 -5.00
CA LEU A 30 -16.11 -3.11 -3.59
C LEU A 30 -15.81 -4.41 -2.84
N ILE A 31 -14.99 -4.34 -1.79
CA ILE A 31 -14.67 -5.48 -0.93
C ILE A 31 -15.27 -5.36 0.47
N VAL A 32 -15.48 -4.13 0.93
CA VAL A 32 -16.16 -3.79 2.19
C VAL A 32 -17.46 -3.05 1.90
N GLY A 33 -17.41 -2.03 1.04
CA GLY A 33 -18.55 -1.19 0.69
C GLY A 33 -18.50 0.19 1.34
N SER A 34 -19.40 0.46 2.26
CA SER A 34 -19.48 1.74 2.97
C SER A 34 -18.85 1.65 4.38
N THR A 35 -18.69 2.81 5.02
CA THR A 35 -18.31 2.89 6.44
C THR A 35 -19.31 2.15 7.34
N GLU A 36 -20.60 2.18 7.01
CA GLU A 36 -21.66 1.46 7.72
C GLU A 36 -21.51 -0.06 7.55
N ASP A 37 -21.19 -0.53 6.34
CA ASP A 37 -20.94 -1.95 6.08
C ASP A 37 -19.72 -2.46 6.86
N ALA A 38 -18.65 -1.67 6.94
CA ALA A 38 -17.48 -1.99 7.76
C ALA A 38 -17.84 -2.19 9.22
N ARG A 39 -18.77 -1.37 9.76
CA ARG A 39 -19.20 -1.40 11.16
C ARG A 39 -20.02 -2.63 11.54
N VAL A 40 -20.57 -3.35 10.58
CA VAL A 40 -21.37 -4.57 10.83
C VAL A 40 -20.72 -5.84 10.31
N LEU A 41 -19.56 -5.72 9.65
CA LEU A 41 -18.83 -6.84 9.08
C LEU A 41 -18.54 -7.93 10.12
N ALA A 42 -18.73 -9.19 9.77
CA ALA A 42 -18.29 -10.32 10.59
C ALA A 42 -16.76 -10.51 10.50
N GLY A 43 -16.02 -9.61 11.12
CA GLY A 43 -14.58 -9.44 11.07
C GLY A 43 -14.20 -7.98 11.28
N SER A 44 -12.95 -7.62 11.07
CA SER A 44 -12.50 -6.23 11.16
C SER A 44 -12.19 -5.64 9.79
N GLY A 45 -12.78 -4.49 9.51
CA GLY A 45 -12.59 -3.73 8.28
C GLY A 45 -12.72 -2.23 8.53
N SER A 46 -12.20 -1.43 7.61
CA SER A 46 -12.30 0.03 7.65
C SER A 46 -12.49 0.56 6.23
N VAL A 47 -13.17 1.69 6.12
CA VAL A 47 -13.33 2.41 4.85
C VAL A 47 -12.99 3.88 5.09
N ILE A 48 -12.07 4.40 4.30
CA ILE A 48 -11.84 5.84 4.15
C ILE A 48 -12.66 6.26 2.96
N ASP A 49 -13.78 6.94 3.20
CA ASP A 49 -14.69 7.35 2.14
C ASP A 49 -14.27 8.66 1.46
N SER A 50 -14.97 9.04 0.39
CA SER A 50 -14.64 10.23 -0.40
C SER A 50 -14.81 11.54 0.40
N GLU A 51 -15.67 11.58 1.42
CA GLU A 51 -15.84 12.76 2.26
C GLU A 51 -14.63 12.94 3.16
N GLN A 52 -14.16 11.87 3.80
CA GLN A 52 -12.95 11.90 4.61
C GLN A 52 -11.72 12.27 3.77
N MET A 53 -11.55 11.68 2.58
CA MET A 53 -10.44 12.02 1.68
C MET A 53 -10.46 13.50 1.29
N LYS A 54 -11.63 14.09 1.03
CA LYS A 54 -11.78 15.53 0.75
C LYS A 54 -11.50 16.43 1.95
N ILE A 55 -11.85 16.00 3.17
CA ILE A 55 -11.52 16.73 4.39
C ILE A 55 -10.01 16.80 4.56
N GLU A 56 -9.31 15.68 4.42
CA GLU A 56 -7.85 15.62 4.58
C GLU A 56 -7.10 16.30 3.43
N ALA A 57 -7.71 16.42 2.25
CA ALA A 57 -7.18 17.13 1.08
C ALA A 57 -5.69 16.79 0.81
N THR A 58 -5.36 15.49 0.77
CA THR A 58 -3.98 15.04 0.61
C THR A 58 -3.83 14.02 -0.51
N GLY A 59 -2.77 14.17 -1.32
CA GLY A 59 -2.34 13.19 -2.29
C GLY A 59 -1.43 12.10 -1.70
N ASP A 60 -1.04 12.22 -0.44
CA ASP A 60 -0.19 11.26 0.26
C ASP A 60 -1.04 10.18 0.94
N ILE A 61 -0.97 8.95 0.41
CA ILE A 61 -1.68 7.78 0.97
C ILE A 61 -1.26 7.48 2.42
N ASN A 62 -0.03 7.75 2.79
CA ASN A 62 0.49 7.50 4.12
C ASN A 62 -0.31 8.28 5.18
N GLN A 63 -0.66 9.53 4.86
CA GLN A 63 -1.41 10.38 5.79
C GLN A 63 -2.83 9.87 6.01
N LEU A 64 -3.48 9.34 4.96
CA LEU A 64 -4.81 8.74 5.04
C LEU A 64 -4.77 7.44 5.86
N LEU A 65 -3.83 6.55 5.59
CA LEU A 65 -3.75 5.25 6.24
C LEU A 65 -3.34 5.32 7.72
N LYS A 66 -2.65 6.37 8.15
CA LYS A 66 -2.38 6.63 9.59
C LYS A 66 -3.64 6.86 10.42
N THR A 67 -4.80 7.07 9.79
CA THR A 67 -6.09 7.22 10.47
C THR A 67 -6.85 5.90 10.62
N VAL A 68 -6.27 4.76 10.22
CA VAL A 68 -6.90 3.44 10.23
C VAL A 68 -6.35 2.58 11.37
N PRO A 69 -7.19 2.02 12.26
CA PRO A 69 -6.71 1.17 13.34
C PRO A 69 -6.00 -0.07 12.81
N GLY A 70 -4.89 -0.44 13.45
CA GLY A 70 -4.08 -1.61 13.09
C GLY A 70 -3.19 -1.43 11.85
N VAL A 71 -3.26 -0.29 11.17
CA VAL A 71 -2.38 0.07 10.06
C VAL A 71 -1.29 1.00 10.56
N TYR A 72 -0.06 0.77 10.14
CA TYR A 72 1.08 1.65 10.41
C TYR A 72 1.95 1.81 9.17
N ILE A 73 2.67 2.92 9.14
CA ILE A 73 3.45 3.36 7.99
C ILE A 73 4.90 3.60 8.44
N MET A 74 5.86 3.10 7.68
CA MET A 74 7.22 3.56 7.73
C MET A 74 7.42 4.59 6.61
N GLU A 75 7.46 5.86 6.96
CA GLU A 75 7.65 6.95 5.99
C GLU A 75 9.06 6.90 5.39
N GLU A 76 9.21 7.43 4.17
CA GLU A 76 10.50 7.43 3.49
C GLU A 76 10.81 8.74 2.78
N ASP A 77 9.86 9.29 2.04
CA ASP A 77 10.06 10.44 1.14
C ASP A 77 9.31 11.71 1.57
N GLY A 78 8.31 11.59 2.44
CA GLY A 78 7.46 12.69 2.90
C GLY A 78 6.32 13.06 1.94
N TYR A 79 6.13 12.31 0.84
CA TYR A 79 5.11 12.56 -0.18
C TYR A 79 4.26 11.33 -0.51
N GLY A 80 4.58 10.16 0.09
CA GLY A 80 3.87 8.91 -0.12
C GLY A 80 4.07 8.29 -1.50
N LEU A 81 5.22 8.51 -2.13
CA LEU A 81 5.52 7.99 -3.47
C LEU A 81 5.68 6.47 -3.47
N ARG A 82 6.22 5.92 -2.38
CA ARG A 82 6.52 4.48 -2.22
C ARG A 82 6.12 4.01 -0.83
N PRO A 83 4.81 3.79 -0.59
CA PRO A 83 4.30 3.48 0.73
C PRO A 83 4.87 2.17 1.29
N ASN A 84 5.28 2.21 2.54
CA ASN A 84 5.64 1.03 3.31
C ASN A 84 4.54 0.80 4.36
N ILE A 85 3.58 -0.05 4.01
CA ILE A 85 2.37 -0.26 4.80
C ILE A 85 2.46 -1.58 5.53
N GLY A 86 2.33 -1.54 6.85
CA GLY A 86 2.16 -2.70 7.71
C GLY A 86 0.76 -2.75 8.32
N ILE A 87 0.24 -3.96 8.53
CA ILE A 87 -1.04 -4.21 9.19
C ILE A 87 -0.84 -5.25 10.26
N ARG A 88 -1.22 -4.94 11.52
CA ARG A 88 -1.17 -5.86 12.67
C ARG A 88 0.17 -6.60 12.79
N GLY A 89 1.30 -5.88 12.65
CA GLY A 89 2.66 -6.42 12.78
C GLY A 89 3.19 -7.18 11.56
N ALA A 90 2.47 -7.22 10.44
CA ALA A 90 3.04 -7.66 9.18
C ALA A 90 4.12 -6.68 8.71
N THR A 91 5.23 -7.17 8.20
CA THR A 91 6.36 -6.34 7.73
C THR A 91 5.87 -5.30 6.72
N SER A 92 6.23 -4.02 6.96
CA SER A 92 5.76 -2.88 6.15
C SER A 92 6.51 -2.69 4.84
N GLU A 93 7.73 -3.23 4.70
CA GLU A 93 8.59 -2.95 3.57
C GLU A 93 7.90 -3.13 2.23
N ARG A 94 7.87 -2.04 1.45
CA ARG A 94 7.24 -1.98 0.11
C ARG A 94 5.85 -2.63 0.07
N SER A 95 5.15 -2.64 1.21
CA SER A 95 3.82 -3.24 1.34
C SER A 95 3.74 -4.70 0.87
N ALA A 96 4.86 -5.43 0.89
CA ALA A 96 5.01 -6.76 0.28
C ALA A 96 4.20 -7.86 1.00
N ARG A 97 3.67 -7.60 2.19
CA ARG A 97 2.86 -8.55 2.99
C ARG A 97 1.37 -8.23 3.01
N ILE A 98 0.94 -7.35 2.10
CA ILE A 98 -0.43 -6.89 1.98
C ILE A 98 -0.93 -7.20 0.57
N THR A 99 -2.15 -7.70 0.44
CA THR A 99 -2.82 -7.77 -0.86
C THR A 99 -3.28 -6.37 -1.25
N LEU A 100 -2.62 -5.78 -2.25
CA LEU A 100 -2.97 -4.48 -2.81
C LEU A 100 -3.81 -4.65 -4.06
N MET A 101 -4.95 -3.96 -4.10
CA MET A 101 -5.89 -4.00 -5.23
C MET A 101 -6.35 -2.61 -5.62
N GLU A 102 -6.75 -2.47 -6.87
CA GLU A 102 -7.56 -1.35 -7.37
C GLU A 102 -8.76 -1.92 -8.10
N ASP A 103 -9.96 -1.55 -7.65
CA ASP A 103 -11.24 -2.09 -8.15
C ASP A 103 -11.26 -3.63 -8.16
N GLY A 104 -10.71 -4.27 -7.11
CA GLY A 104 -10.64 -5.72 -6.95
C GLY A 104 -9.54 -6.42 -7.76
N VAL A 105 -8.74 -5.70 -8.54
CA VAL A 105 -7.63 -6.23 -9.33
C VAL A 105 -6.29 -6.01 -8.62
N LEU A 106 -5.43 -7.04 -8.60
CA LEU A 106 -4.09 -6.95 -8.02
C LEU A 106 -3.25 -5.91 -8.75
N ILE A 107 -2.64 -4.96 -8.00
CA ILE A 107 -1.86 -3.85 -8.56
C ILE A 107 -0.38 -3.87 -8.20
N ALA A 108 0.06 -4.68 -7.22
CA ALA A 108 1.49 -4.90 -7.05
C ALA A 108 2.07 -5.40 -8.38
N PRO A 109 3.22 -4.88 -8.86
CA PRO A 109 3.71 -5.17 -10.22
C PRO A 109 3.88 -6.66 -10.52
N ALA A 110 4.30 -7.47 -9.54
CA ALA A 110 4.39 -8.92 -9.65
C ALA A 110 4.02 -9.56 -8.29
N PRO A 111 2.73 -9.69 -7.95
CA PRO A 111 2.26 -9.99 -6.60
C PRO A 111 2.68 -11.37 -6.07
N TYR A 112 3.10 -12.29 -6.92
CA TYR A 112 3.58 -13.61 -6.54
C TYR A 112 5.10 -13.78 -6.69
N SER A 113 5.71 -13.34 -7.79
CA SER A 113 7.15 -13.53 -7.99
C SER A 113 8.01 -12.47 -7.31
N ASN A 114 7.52 -11.22 -7.19
CA ASN A 114 8.22 -10.07 -6.60
C ASN A 114 7.20 -9.09 -5.99
N PRO A 115 6.68 -9.34 -4.79
CA PRO A 115 5.48 -8.69 -4.24
C PRO A 115 5.66 -7.22 -3.82
N GLU A 116 6.86 -6.66 -3.91
CA GLU A 116 7.14 -5.27 -3.55
C GLU A 116 6.33 -4.28 -4.39
N ALA A 117 5.53 -3.44 -3.75
CA ALA A 117 4.69 -2.45 -4.40
C ALA A 117 5.49 -1.18 -4.75
N TYR A 118 6.26 -1.24 -5.81
CA TYR A 118 6.94 -0.07 -6.37
C TYR A 118 6.03 0.83 -7.20
N TYR A 119 4.91 0.33 -7.67
CA TYR A 119 3.82 1.12 -8.21
C TYR A 119 2.74 1.27 -7.14
N PHE A 120 2.30 2.50 -6.95
CA PHE A 120 1.15 2.82 -6.15
C PHE A 120 0.35 3.93 -6.85
N PRO A 121 -0.95 3.73 -7.14
CA PRO A 121 -1.74 4.73 -7.85
C PRO A 121 -1.95 5.97 -6.97
N THR A 122 -2.04 7.14 -7.59
CA THR A 122 -2.30 8.38 -6.84
C THR A 122 -3.67 8.36 -6.16
N THR A 123 -3.70 8.72 -4.87
CA THR A 123 -4.93 8.78 -4.09
C THR A 123 -5.91 9.85 -4.56
N LEU A 124 -5.46 10.87 -5.28
CA LEU A 124 -6.32 11.93 -5.79
C LEU A 124 -7.47 11.43 -6.68
N ARG A 125 -7.26 10.33 -7.43
CA ARG A 125 -8.29 9.73 -8.28
C ARG A 125 -9.07 8.59 -7.61
N MET A 126 -8.93 8.42 -6.29
CA MET A 126 -9.67 7.41 -5.55
C MET A 126 -10.95 7.98 -4.97
N ASN A 127 -12.01 7.21 -5.06
CA ASN A 127 -13.30 7.52 -4.44
C ASN A 127 -13.37 7.03 -2.99
N SER A 128 -12.72 5.90 -2.70
CA SER A 128 -12.58 5.35 -1.35
C SER A 128 -11.38 4.41 -1.24
N ILE A 129 -10.99 4.12 0.00
CA ILE A 129 -9.95 3.13 0.33
C ILE A 129 -10.57 2.16 1.33
N GLU A 130 -10.58 0.88 0.98
CA GLU A 130 -11.15 -0.18 1.78
C GLU A 130 -10.04 -1.05 2.36
N ILE A 131 -10.11 -1.34 3.66
CA ILE A 131 -9.14 -2.15 4.38
C ILE A 131 -9.86 -3.32 5.05
N LEU A 132 -9.35 -4.53 4.83
CA LEU A 132 -9.92 -5.76 5.39
C LEU A 132 -8.85 -6.55 6.13
N LYS A 133 -9.11 -6.93 7.40
CA LYS A 133 -8.11 -7.50 8.32
C LYS A 133 -8.48 -8.86 8.90
N GLY A 134 -9.76 -9.17 9.05
CA GLY A 134 -10.26 -10.41 9.66
C GLY A 134 -10.48 -11.54 8.66
N ALA A 135 -11.10 -12.65 9.11
CA ALA A 135 -11.32 -13.86 8.30
C ALA A 135 -11.95 -13.63 6.90
N PRO A 136 -12.83 -12.62 6.68
CA PRO A 136 -13.37 -12.34 5.35
C PRO A 136 -12.33 -11.99 4.29
N LEU A 137 -11.10 -11.58 4.69
CA LEU A 137 -9.99 -11.28 3.76
C LEU A 137 -9.60 -12.49 2.89
N LEU A 138 -9.94 -13.73 3.31
CA LEU A 138 -9.61 -14.95 2.56
C LEU A 138 -10.32 -15.06 1.20
N ARG A 139 -11.36 -14.27 0.95
CA ARG A 139 -11.91 -14.09 -0.40
C ARG A 139 -10.87 -13.49 -1.36
N TYR A 140 -9.93 -12.71 -0.81
CA TYR A 140 -8.92 -11.96 -1.54
C TYR A 140 -7.52 -12.51 -1.20
N GLY A 141 -6.52 -12.25 -2.00
CA GLY A 141 -5.17 -12.75 -1.79
C GLY A 141 -4.28 -12.30 -2.93
N PRO A 142 -3.01 -12.63 -2.94
CA PRO A 142 -2.35 -13.75 -2.26
C PRO A 142 -1.83 -13.48 -0.85
N GLN A 143 -1.54 -12.22 -0.48
CA GLN A 143 -0.95 -11.88 0.81
C GLN A 143 -2.04 -11.81 1.88
N THR A 144 -2.15 -12.81 2.75
CA THR A 144 -3.20 -12.89 3.77
C THR A 144 -2.69 -12.91 5.21
N THR A 145 -1.38 -12.73 5.41
CA THR A 145 -0.78 -12.57 6.75
C THR A 145 -0.95 -11.15 7.31
N GLY A 146 -0.97 -10.13 6.46
CA GLY A 146 -1.17 -8.74 6.85
C GLY A 146 -2.64 -8.32 6.73
N GLY A 147 -3.12 -8.17 5.51
CA GLY A 147 -4.46 -7.69 5.22
C GLY A 147 -4.64 -7.40 3.74
N VAL A 148 -5.79 -6.81 3.42
CA VAL A 148 -6.15 -6.42 2.06
C VAL A 148 -6.45 -4.93 2.04
N ILE A 149 -5.89 -4.21 1.07
CA ILE A 149 -6.24 -2.82 0.76
C ILE A 149 -6.77 -2.79 -0.67
N ASN A 150 -7.97 -2.27 -0.85
CA ASN A 150 -8.58 -2.03 -2.15
C ASN A 150 -8.79 -0.53 -2.35
N LEU A 151 -8.18 0.00 -3.38
CA LEU A 151 -8.37 1.38 -3.81
C LEU A 151 -9.53 1.40 -4.81
N VAL A 152 -10.56 2.16 -4.52
CA VAL A 152 -11.73 2.27 -5.39
C VAL A 152 -11.60 3.52 -6.23
N SER A 153 -11.39 3.37 -7.52
CA SER A 153 -11.22 4.51 -8.44
C SER A 153 -12.54 5.20 -8.74
N THR A 154 -12.49 6.46 -9.21
CA THR A 154 -13.66 7.27 -9.53
C THR A 154 -14.68 6.49 -10.39
N PRO A 155 -15.95 6.35 -9.96
CA PRO A 155 -16.97 5.64 -10.71
C PRO A 155 -17.47 6.43 -11.93
N ILE A 156 -18.05 5.74 -12.91
CA ILE A 156 -18.81 6.39 -13.98
C ILE A 156 -20.07 7.01 -13.33
N PRO A 157 -20.31 8.32 -13.44
CA PRO A 157 -21.45 8.94 -12.77
C PRO A 157 -22.78 8.55 -13.41
N ASP A 158 -23.85 8.65 -12.63
CA ASP A 158 -25.23 8.39 -13.11
C ASP A 158 -25.78 9.49 -14.02
N GLU A 159 -25.24 10.71 -13.91
CA GLU A 159 -25.58 11.90 -14.73
C GLU A 159 -24.28 12.48 -15.31
N ASN A 160 -24.43 13.26 -16.38
CA ASN A 160 -23.29 14.00 -16.92
C ASN A 160 -22.78 14.98 -15.88
N SER A 161 -21.57 14.80 -15.43
CA SER A 161 -20.96 15.64 -14.40
C SER A 161 -19.44 15.67 -14.55
N GLY A 162 -18.86 16.75 -14.06
CA GLY A 162 -17.41 16.92 -14.01
C GLY A 162 -16.95 17.42 -12.66
N GLN A 163 -15.67 17.22 -12.41
CA GLN A 163 -14.96 17.66 -11.22
C GLN A 163 -13.61 18.25 -11.61
N PHE A 164 -13.25 19.33 -10.96
CA PHE A 164 -11.94 19.94 -11.07
C PHE A 164 -11.48 20.35 -9.68
N ASP A 165 -10.37 19.79 -9.22
CA ASP A 165 -9.72 20.10 -7.95
C ASP A 165 -8.30 20.55 -8.24
N LEU A 166 -7.86 21.63 -7.60
CA LEU A 166 -6.52 22.16 -7.72
C LEU A 166 -6.05 22.68 -6.37
N SER A 167 -4.88 22.23 -5.94
CA SER A 167 -4.15 22.84 -4.83
C SER A 167 -2.78 23.34 -5.25
N TYR A 168 -2.30 24.37 -4.55
CA TYR A 168 -0.96 24.90 -4.73
C TYR A 168 -0.40 25.36 -3.38
N GLY A 169 0.85 24.99 -3.11
CA GLY A 169 1.50 25.21 -1.83
C GLY A 169 2.98 25.56 -1.89
N GLN A 170 3.62 25.48 -0.74
CA GLN A 170 5.08 25.64 -0.61
C GLN A 170 5.81 24.60 -1.45
N ASN A 171 7.09 24.84 -1.75
CA ASN A 171 7.93 23.98 -2.58
C ASN A 171 7.34 23.72 -3.98
N ASN A 172 6.58 24.69 -4.53
CA ASN A 172 5.85 24.56 -5.78
C ASN A 172 4.97 23.28 -5.84
N GLU A 173 4.56 22.77 -4.68
CA GLU A 173 3.68 21.62 -4.60
C GLU A 173 2.34 21.94 -5.25
N MET A 174 1.93 21.12 -6.21
CA MET A 174 0.67 21.25 -6.93
C MET A 174 0.05 19.88 -7.10
N ASP A 175 -1.19 19.75 -6.64
CA ASP A 175 -2.06 18.62 -6.89
C ASP A 175 -3.26 19.06 -7.74
N MET A 176 -3.55 18.36 -8.82
CA MET A 176 -4.67 18.64 -9.72
C MET A 176 -5.41 17.34 -10.06
N LEU A 177 -6.72 17.38 -9.96
CA LEU A 177 -7.64 16.35 -10.47
C LEU A 177 -8.62 16.99 -11.42
N ALA A 178 -8.81 16.42 -12.59
CA ALA A 178 -9.87 16.80 -13.52
C ALA A 178 -10.55 15.55 -14.06
N SER A 179 -11.86 15.47 -13.93
CA SER A 179 -12.64 14.37 -14.46
C SER A 179 -13.94 14.85 -15.13
N TYR A 180 -14.40 14.08 -16.11
CA TYR A 180 -15.70 14.28 -16.72
C TYR A 180 -16.32 12.94 -17.09
N GLY A 181 -17.54 12.74 -16.60
CA GLY A 181 -18.34 11.57 -16.86
C GLY A 181 -19.56 11.87 -17.71
N LEU A 182 -19.87 10.92 -18.59
CA LEU A 182 -21.02 10.96 -19.51
C LEU A 182 -21.93 9.77 -19.27
N ARG A 183 -23.24 10.01 -19.27
CA ARG A 183 -24.26 8.96 -19.27
C ARG A 183 -25.23 9.17 -20.41
N SER A 184 -25.48 8.13 -21.22
CA SER A 184 -26.43 8.17 -22.31
C SER A 184 -27.14 6.83 -22.46
N GLY A 185 -28.35 6.72 -21.89
CA GLY A 185 -29.06 5.45 -21.79
C GLY A 185 -28.25 4.39 -21.08
N ASP A 186 -28.04 3.28 -21.76
CA ASP A 186 -27.29 2.12 -21.20
C ASP A 186 -25.78 2.29 -21.23
N PHE A 187 -25.24 3.37 -21.81
CA PHE A 187 -23.80 3.60 -21.93
C PHE A 187 -23.35 4.70 -21.00
N GLY A 188 -22.17 4.48 -20.41
CA GLY A 188 -21.47 5.45 -19.60
C GLY A 188 -20.00 5.53 -19.98
N ALA A 189 -19.38 6.68 -19.73
CA ALA A 189 -17.96 6.89 -19.92
C ALA A 189 -17.41 7.84 -18.87
N LEU A 190 -16.16 7.66 -18.48
CA LEU A 190 -15.40 8.57 -17.62
C LEU A 190 -14.01 8.78 -18.22
N VAL A 191 -13.56 10.03 -18.20
CA VAL A 191 -12.16 10.40 -18.46
C VAL A 191 -11.66 11.21 -17.27
N GLU A 192 -10.49 10.85 -16.75
CA GLU A 192 -9.92 11.49 -15.58
C GLU A 192 -8.41 11.64 -15.73
N THR A 193 -7.86 12.72 -15.20
CA THR A 193 -6.42 12.90 -15.03
C THR A 193 -6.13 13.46 -13.65
N ALA A 194 -5.09 12.93 -13.01
CA ALA A 194 -4.50 13.46 -11.80
C ALA A 194 -3.04 13.82 -12.05
N GLN A 195 -2.64 15.02 -11.62
CA GLN A 195 -1.29 15.55 -11.78
C GLN A 195 -0.78 15.97 -10.42
N ARG A 196 0.39 15.50 -10.04
CA ARG A 196 1.06 15.87 -8.78
C ARG A 196 2.48 16.29 -9.08
N ARG A 197 2.93 17.37 -8.48
CA ARG A 197 4.34 17.79 -8.57
C ARG A 197 4.77 18.56 -7.35
N SER A 198 6.07 18.53 -7.07
CA SER A 198 6.74 19.37 -6.07
C SER A 198 8.21 19.53 -6.43
N ASP A 199 8.82 20.64 -6.05
CA ASP A 199 10.27 20.80 -6.12
C ASP A 199 11.01 20.08 -4.97
N GLY A 200 10.26 19.52 -3.99
CA GLY A 200 10.81 18.88 -2.79
C GLY A 200 11.15 19.88 -1.69
N PHE A 201 11.35 19.36 -0.48
CA PHE A 201 11.67 20.20 0.69
C PHE A 201 13.13 20.04 1.16
N LYS A 202 13.89 19.16 0.53
CA LYS A 202 15.29 18.90 0.91
C LYS A 202 16.25 19.67 0.01
N ASP A 203 17.35 20.14 0.59
CA ASP A 203 18.41 20.86 -0.10
C ASP A 203 19.64 19.98 -0.31
N ILE A 204 20.08 19.80 -1.57
CA ILE A 204 21.26 19.01 -1.90
C ILE A 204 22.51 19.89 -1.79
N ASP A 205 23.50 19.42 -1.01
CA ASP A 205 24.78 20.12 -0.87
C ASP A 205 25.42 20.40 -2.23
N ARG A 206 25.89 21.64 -2.41
CA ARG A 206 26.63 22.08 -3.62
C ARG A 206 25.85 21.90 -4.94
N SER A 207 24.54 21.74 -4.87
CA SER A 207 23.68 21.56 -6.03
C SER A 207 22.47 22.50 -5.98
N SER A 208 21.93 22.84 -7.14
CA SER A 208 20.64 23.53 -7.27
C SER A 208 19.56 22.61 -7.84
N ALA A 209 19.82 21.31 -7.87
CA ALA A 209 18.84 20.31 -8.31
C ALA A 209 17.69 20.20 -7.30
N ASN A 210 16.49 19.97 -7.80
CA ASN A 210 15.32 19.71 -6.99
C ASN A 210 15.40 18.31 -6.35
N THR A 211 14.61 18.10 -5.29
CA THR A 211 14.48 16.82 -4.59
C THR A 211 13.04 16.33 -4.64
N GLY A 212 12.27 16.82 -5.58
CA GLY A 212 10.85 16.61 -5.70
C GLY A 212 10.44 15.50 -6.66
N PHE A 213 9.27 15.69 -7.25
CA PHE A 213 8.66 14.71 -8.14
C PHE A 213 7.67 15.35 -9.11
N ASP A 214 7.37 14.64 -10.18
CA ASP A 214 6.30 14.91 -11.15
C ASP A 214 5.58 13.58 -11.44
N ILE A 215 4.26 13.54 -11.21
CA ILE A 215 3.40 12.37 -11.45
C ILE A 215 2.27 12.78 -12.37
N GLU A 216 2.10 12.02 -13.44
CA GLU A 216 0.97 12.12 -14.34
C GLU A 216 0.18 10.81 -14.30
N ASP A 217 -1.12 10.90 -14.09
CA ASP A 217 -2.04 9.74 -14.04
C ASP A 217 -3.26 10.01 -14.92
N TYR A 218 -3.65 9.03 -15.71
CA TYR A 218 -4.76 9.10 -16.66
C TYR A 218 -5.63 7.85 -16.53
N LEU A 219 -6.95 8.04 -16.48
CA LEU A 219 -7.95 6.98 -16.38
C LEU A 219 -9.05 7.18 -17.42
N VAL A 220 -9.41 6.10 -18.09
CA VAL A 220 -10.59 6.04 -18.96
C VAL A 220 -11.42 4.83 -18.58
N LYS A 221 -12.71 5.04 -18.38
CA LYS A 221 -13.69 3.97 -18.20
C LYS A 221 -14.77 4.05 -19.26
N LEU A 222 -15.18 2.90 -19.79
CA LEU A 222 -16.30 2.74 -20.70
C LEU A 222 -17.20 1.64 -20.16
N GLY A 223 -18.46 1.98 -19.92
CA GLY A 223 -19.43 1.07 -19.34
C GLY A 223 -20.65 0.87 -20.24
N TRP A 224 -21.18 -0.33 -20.22
CA TRP A 224 -22.47 -0.66 -20.79
C TRP A 224 -23.30 -1.46 -19.79
N GLN A 225 -24.57 -1.09 -19.64
CA GLN A 225 -25.51 -1.70 -18.71
C GLN A 225 -26.74 -2.19 -19.50
N GLY A 226 -26.92 -3.50 -19.63
CA GLY A 226 -28.12 -4.13 -20.09
C GLY A 226 -29.01 -4.55 -18.92
N GLU A 227 -30.17 -5.16 -19.21
CA GLU A 227 -31.14 -5.57 -18.18
C GLU A 227 -30.57 -6.57 -17.17
N ARG A 228 -29.69 -7.46 -17.58
CA ARG A 228 -29.13 -8.58 -16.77
C ARG A 228 -27.61 -8.67 -16.78
N GLN A 229 -26.97 -7.83 -17.50
CA GLN A 229 -25.55 -7.91 -17.73
C GLN A 229 -24.95 -6.53 -17.86
N SER A 230 -23.72 -6.40 -17.41
CA SER A 230 -22.95 -5.17 -17.60
C SER A 230 -21.54 -5.48 -18.07
N LEU A 231 -20.94 -4.52 -18.73
CA LEU A 231 -19.55 -4.56 -19.17
C LEU A 231 -18.89 -3.27 -18.79
N LEU A 232 -17.76 -3.35 -18.12
CA LEU A 232 -16.92 -2.22 -17.74
C LEU A 232 -15.50 -2.46 -18.27
N LEU A 233 -15.05 -1.59 -19.16
CA LEU A 233 -13.67 -1.49 -19.59
C LEU A 233 -13.00 -0.35 -18.84
N LYS A 234 -11.84 -0.60 -18.23
CA LYS A 234 -10.97 0.38 -17.62
C LYS A 234 -9.60 0.33 -18.27
N ALA A 235 -9.06 1.49 -18.60
CA ALA A 235 -7.68 1.66 -19.06
C ALA A 235 -7.02 2.79 -18.26
N GLN A 236 -5.81 2.57 -17.80
CA GLN A 236 -5.06 3.54 -17.01
C GLN A 236 -3.60 3.59 -17.45
N TYR A 237 -3.02 4.78 -17.32
CA TYR A 237 -1.60 5.05 -17.53
C TYR A 237 -1.12 5.98 -16.45
N SER A 238 0.04 5.69 -15.88
CA SER A 238 0.70 6.55 -14.90
C SER A 238 2.18 6.66 -15.21
N ARG A 239 2.76 7.83 -14.98
CA ARG A 239 4.18 8.09 -15.08
C ARG A 239 4.65 8.89 -13.88
N GLU A 240 5.83 8.53 -13.36
CA GLU A 240 6.52 9.26 -12.30
C GLU A 240 7.95 9.56 -12.72
N ASN A 241 8.38 10.81 -12.48
CA ASN A 241 9.78 11.21 -12.36
C ASN A 241 9.98 11.77 -10.97
N SER A 242 10.94 11.24 -10.22
CA SER A 242 11.25 11.78 -8.88
C SER A 242 12.73 11.73 -8.58
N ASP A 243 13.22 12.74 -7.84
CA ASP A 243 14.62 12.89 -7.46
C ASP A 243 14.88 12.38 -6.04
N GLN A 244 13.99 11.48 -5.56
CA GLN A 244 14.10 10.86 -4.25
C GLN A 244 15.19 9.78 -4.20
N THR A 245 15.96 9.77 -3.12
CA THR A 245 17.15 8.95 -2.96
C THR A 245 17.08 8.02 -1.76
N TYR A 246 18.01 7.07 -1.68
CA TYR A 246 18.21 6.23 -0.50
C TYR A 246 19.14 6.84 0.55
N LEU A 247 20.08 7.69 0.15
CA LEU A 247 21.05 8.24 1.07
C LEU A 247 20.39 9.22 2.04
N GLY A 248 20.33 8.83 3.31
CA GLY A 248 19.94 9.65 4.44
C GLY A 248 21.14 10.30 5.11
N LEU A 249 20.92 10.95 6.23
CA LEU A 249 21.91 11.69 6.99
C LEU A 249 22.56 10.85 8.10
N THR A 250 23.73 11.28 8.58
CA THR A 250 24.18 10.91 9.91
C THR A 250 23.26 11.55 10.96
N ASP A 251 23.21 10.99 12.17
CA ASP A 251 22.40 11.58 13.24
C ASP A 251 22.85 13.01 13.58
N GLN A 252 24.17 13.26 13.55
CA GLN A 252 24.70 14.60 13.82
C GLN A 252 24.31 15.62 12.77
N ASP A 253 24.26 15.25 11.49
CA ASP A 253 23.84 16.15 10.42
C ASP A 253 22.32 16.33 10.40
N PHE A 254 21.58 15.30 10.74
CA PHE A 254 20.14 15.40 10.94
C PHE A 254 19.79 16.41 12.05
N ASP A 255 20.47 16.33 13.19
CA ASP A 255 20.27 17.29 14.30
C ASP A 255 20.60 18.74 13.92
N ARG A 256 21.50 18.95 12.95
CA ARG A 256 21.88 20.28 12.46
C ARG A 256 20.90 20.81 11.45
N ASP A 257 20.50 19.98 10.50
CA ASP A 257 19.62 20.32 9.38
C ASP A 257 18.99 19.06 8.80
N ALA A 258 17.77 18.73 9.22
CA ALA A 258 17.06 17.53 8.80
C ALA A 258 16.64 17.56 7.31
N ASP A 259 16.55 18.75 6.71
CA ASP A 259 16.17 18.91 5.31
C ASP A 259 17.38 18.87 4.35
N ARG A 260 18.60 18.71 4.87
CA ARG A 260 19.82 18.52 4.09
C ARG A 260 19.84 17.19 3.34
N LEU A 261 20.46 17.16 2.16
CA LEU A 261 20.93 15.95 1.46
C LEU A 261 22.40 16.10 1.06
N TYR A 262 23.18 15.01 1.20
CA TYR A 262 24.57 15.02 0.73
C TYR A 262 24.68 15.18 -0.78
N GLY A 263 25.71 15.89 -1.25
CA GLY A 263 25.98 16.12 -2.68
C GLY A 263 26.18 14.84 -3.50
N LEU A 264 26.43 13.72 -2.84
CA LEU A 264 26.44 12.37 -3.46
C LEU A 264 25.07 11.99 -4.06
N SER A 265 23.96 12.60 -3.63
CA SER A 265 22.62 12.33 -4.15
C SER A 265 22.21 13.20 -5.34
N GLN A 266 23.07 14.11 -5.80
CA GLN A 266 22.71 15.12 -6.82
C GLN A 266 22.31 14.56 -8.19
N ILE A 267 22.63 13.29 -8.47
CA ILE A 267 22.31 12.60 -9.72
C ILE A 267 21.32 11.46 -9.54
N ASP A 268 20.83 11.24 -8.32
CA ASP A 268 19.84 10.20 -8.04
C ASP A 268 18.51 10.54 -8.70
N LYS A 269 17.88 9.54 -9.31
CA LYS A 269 16.63 9.73 -10.04
C LYS A 269 15.83 8.44 -10.14
N MET A 270 14.52 8.54 -9.99
CA MET A 270 13.56 7.48 -10.28
C MET A 270 12.69 7.86 -11.46
N GLU A 271 12.59 6.99 -12.44
CA GLU A 271 11.65 7.08 -13.55
C GLU A 271 10.83 5.80 -13.60
N ASN A 272 9.50 5.92 -13.70
CA ASN A 272 8.64 4.78 -13.87
C ASN A 272 7.42 5.08 -14.74
N ASP A 273 6.89 4.01 -15.35
CA ASP A 273 5.66 4.02 -16.15
C ASP A 273 4.83 2.79 -15.77
N HIS A 274 3.51 2.98 -15.66
CA HIS A 274 2.54 1.90 -15.44
C HIS A 274 1.41 1.97 -16.47
N GLU A 275 1.02 0.81 -17.00
CA GLU A 275 -0.15 0.62 -17.84
C GLU A 275 -1.03 -0.48 -17.25
N GLY A 276 -2.34 -0.21 -17.15
CA GLY A 276 -3.31 -1.17 -16.64
C GLY A 276 -4.56 -1.23 -17.51
N TYR A 277 -5.05 -2.45 -17.77
CA TYR A 277 -6.26 -2.71 -18.55
C TYR A 277 -7.11 -3.77 -17.86
N ASN A 278 -8.38 -3.44 -17.56
CA ASN A 278 -9.32 -4.35 -16.94
C ASN A 278 -10.59 -4.42 -17.76
N LEU A 279 -11.13 -5.62 -17.92
CA LEU A 279 -12.44 -5.86 -18.50
C LEU A 279 -13.28 -6.68 -17.53
N THR A 280 -14.31 -6.07 -16.95
CA THR A 280 -15.23 -6.72 -16.03
C THR A 280 -16.56 -6.94 -16.71
N TYR A 281 -16.99 -8.18 -16.77
CA TYR A 281 -18.32 -8.60 -17.24
C TYR A 281 -19.12 -9.16 -16.07
N ARG A 282 -20.33 -8.65 -15.87
CA ARG A 282 -21.27 -9.14 -14.86
C ARG A 282 -22.51 -9.69 -15.54
N LEU A 283 -23.01 -10.80 -15.02
CA LEU A 283 -24.23 -11.46 -15.49
C LEU A 283 -25.07 -11.92 -14.31
N ALA A 284 -26.28 -11.39 -14.18
CA ALA A 284 -27.30 -11.98 -13.33
C ALA A 284 -27.84 -13.25 -14.01
N LEU A 285 -27.20 -14.41 -13.77
CA LEU A 285 -27.53 -15.70 -14.40
C LEU A 285 -28.95 -16.15 -14.01
N THR A 286 -29.31 -15.94 -12.75
CA THR A 286 -30.67 -16.10 -12.20
C THR A 286 -30.95 -14.97 -11.21
N GLU A 287 -32.15 -14.90 -10.63
CA GLU A 287 -32.46 -13.94 -9.54
C GLU A 287 -31.60 -14.17 -8.28
N LYS A 288 -30.95 -15.32 -8.18
CA LYS A 288 -30.15 -15.75 -7.02
C LYS A 288 -28.67 -15.98 -7.33
N VAL A 289 -28.26 -15.88 -8.59
CA VAL A 289 -26.90 -16.20 -9.00
C VAL A 289 -26.36 -15.10 -9.88
N ASN A 290 -25.34 -14.42 -9.40
CA ASN A 290 -24.56 -13.45 -10.15
C ASN A 290 -23.18 -14.05 -10.49
N VAL A 291 -22.72 -13.77 -11.70
CA VAL A 291 -21.40 -14.13 -12.18
C VAL A 291 -20.64 -12.88 -12.53
N THR A 292 -19.44 -12.73 -11.98
CA THR A 292 -18.52 -11.64 -12.34
C THR A 292 -17.24 -12.25 -12.89
N ALA A 293 -16.83 -11.81 -14.08
CA ALA A 293 -15.58 -12.20 -14.72
C ALA A 293 -14.75 -10.95 -14.99
N THR A 294 -13.55 -10.86 -14.39
CA THR A 294 -12.62 -9.73 -14.60
C THR A 294 -11.32 -10.25 -15.18
N GLY A 295 -11.07 -9.92 -16.46
CA GLY A 295 -9.77 -10.12 -17.08
C GLY A 295 -8.92 -8.87 -16.91
N TYR A 296 -7.63 -9.02 -16.58
CA TYR A 296 -6.73 -7.89 -16.35
C TYR A 296 -5.32 -8.13 -16.88
N TYR A 297 -4.66 -7.02 -17.22
CA TYR A 297 -3.26 -6.95 -17.57
C TYR A 297 -2.67 -5.68 -17.00
N ASN A 298 -1.49 -5.78 -16.34
CA ASN A 298 -0.69 -4.66 -15.89
C ASN A 298 0.74 -4.82 -16.39
N SER A 299 1.33 -3.71 -16.80
CA SER A 299 2.76 -3.59 -17.11
C SER A 299 3.34 -2.42 -16.32
N PHE A 300 4.49 -2.63 -15.70
CA PHE A 300 5.20 -1.61 -14.96
C PHE A 300 6.67 -1.66 -15.29
N SER A 301 7.25 -0.52 -15.64
CA SER A 301 8.68 -0.36 -15.83
C SER A 301 9.24 0.70 -14.89
N ARG A 302 10.45 0.49 -14.40
CA ARG A 302 11.16 1.49 -13.60
C ARG A 302 12.66 1.45 -13.81
N ASP A 303 13.28 2.61 -13.71
CA ASP A 303 14.71 2.76 -13.49
C ASP A 303 14.92 3.70 -12.29
N TRP A 304 15.46 3.15 -11.22
CA TRP A 304 15.88 3.94 -10.07
C TRP A 304 17.40 4.00 -10.04
N PHE A 305 17.94 5.06 -10.64
CA PHE A 305 19.34 5.37 -10.66
C PHE A 305 19.75 6.07 -9.37
N LYS A 306 20.67 5.50 -8.60
CA LYS A 306 21.06 6.02 -7.30
C LYS A 306 22.34 5.40 -6.76
N LEU A 307 22.95 6.08 -5.78
CA LEU A 307 24.10 5.55 -5.04
C LEU A 307 23.78 4.18 -4.42
N ASP A 308 24.67 3.19 -4.63
CA ASP A 308 24.58 1.82 -4.10
C ASP A 308 25.68 1.62 -3.06
N GLY A 309 25.29 1.39 -1.79
CA GLY A 309 26.19 1.18 -0.68
C GLY A 309 26.59 2.46 0.09
N GLY A 310 25.84 3.54 -0.04
CA GLY A 310 26.04 4.79 0.71
C GLY A 310 25.93 4.62 2.23
N GLY A 311 25.13 3.64 2.69
CA GLY A 311 24.96 3.33 4.11
C GLY A 311 26.25 2.98 4.86
N ALA A 312 27.24 2.43 4.16
CA ALA A 312 28.53 2.17 4.78
C ALA A 312 29.27 3.46 5.18
N LEU A 313 29.16 4.52 4.35
CA LEU A 313 29.74 5.84 4.68
C LEU A 313 29.00 6.48 5.84
N VAL A 314 27.66 6.45 5.83
CA VAL A 314 26.84 7.00 6.91
C VAL A 314 27.12 6.28 8.24
N THR A 315 27.20 4.95 8.23
CA THR A 315 27.52 4.16 9.42
C THR A 315 28.91 4.51 9.96
N ALA A 316 29.94 4.54 9.11
CA ALA A 316 31.30 4.87 9.53
C ALA A 316 31.39 6.29 10.09
N ALA A 317 30.72 7.27 9.47
CA ALA A 317 30.69 8.64 9.95
C ALA A 317 29.96 8.75 11.31
N ASN A 318 28.85 8.05 11.51
CA ASN A 318 28.17 7.95 12.81
C ASN A 318 29.04 7.33 13.91
N GLU A 319 29.97 6.45 13.53
CA GLU A 319 30.95 5.85 14.43
C GLU A 319 32.20 6.74 14.65
N GLY A 320 32.25 7.91 14.01
CA GLY A 320 33.30 8.92 14.18
C GLY A 320 34.46 8.82 13.19
N ASP A 321 34.28 8.15 12.05
CA ASP A 321 35.29 8.14 10.98
C ASP A 321 35.27 9.48 10.22
N ALA A 322 36.31 10.31 10.48
CA ALA A 322 36.47 11.63 9.89
C ALA A 322 36.65 11.61 8.36
N TYR A 323 37.18 10.51 7.77
CA TYR A 323 37.29 10.38 6.33
C TYR A 323 35.91 10.16 5.71
N ALA A 324 35.09 9.26 6.29
CA ALA A 324 33.72 9.04 5.83
C ALA A 324 32.86 10.32 5.95
N GLU A 325 32.99 11.05 7.07
CA GLU A 325 32.36 12.37 7.24
C GLU A 325 32.82 13.34 6.14
N GLY A 326 34.14 13.43 5.90
CA GLY A 326 34.71 14.29 4.85
C GLY A 326 34.24 13.92 3.44
N VAL A 327 34.02 12.64 3.13
CA VAL A 327 33.46 12.17 1.85
C VAL A 327 32.00 12.59 1.73
N LEU A 328 31.19 12.39 2.76
CA LEU A 328 29.77 12.81 2.78
C LEU A 328 29.64 14.33 2.59
N ASP A 329 30.50 15.10 3.23
CA ASP A 329 30.55 16.57 3.11
C ASP A 329 31.17 17.06 1.78
N GLY A 330 31.79 16.16 0.98
CA GLY A 330 32.50 16.50 -0.24
C GLY A 330 33.85 17.19 -0.02
N ASN A 331 34.44 17.08 1.17
CA ASN A 331 35.72 17.61 1.54
C ASN A 331 36.87 16.64 1.30
N GLU A 332 36.57 15.35 1.18
CA GLU A 332 37.50 14.28 0.87
C GLU A 332 37.14 13.60 -0.45
N ASP A 333 38.17 13.23 -1.20
CA ASP A 333 38.02 12.51 -2.45
C ASP A 333 37.80 11.00 -2.20
N ILE A 334 36.98 10.37 -3.04
CA ILE A 334 36.77 8.92 -3.03
C ILE A 334 36.63 8.40 -4.47
N GLU A 335 37.25 7.26 -4.76
CA GLU A 335 37.16 6.59 -6.07
C GLU A 335 36.16 5.43 -6.03
N GLY A 336 35.51 5.18 -7.17
CA GLY A 336 34.73 3.97 -7.41
C GLY A 336 33.37 3.95 -6.72
N LEU A 337 32.76 5.09 -6.48
CA LEU A 337 31.35 5.18 -6.06
C LEU A 337 30.47 4.48 -7.09
N ARG A 338 29.53 3.67 -6.61
CA ARG A 338 28.67 2.85 -7.45
C ARG A 338 27.29 3.48 -7.53
N TYR A 339 26.88 3.88 -8.71
CA TYR A 339 25.51 4.32 -8.97
C TYR A 339 24.81 3.25 -9.79
N LYS A 340 23.75 2.69 -9.22
CA LYS A 340 23.06 1.53 -9.78
C LYS A 340 21.75 1.93 -10.43
N HIS A 341 21.56 1.52 -11.66
CA HIS A 341 20.27 1.51 -12.32
C HIS A 341 19.44 0.34 -11.79
N ASN A 342 18.49 0.59 -10.92
CA ASN A 342 17.52 -0.44 -10.50
C ASN A 342 16.45 -0.62 -11.60
N ASN A 343 16.90 -0.90 -12.81
CA ASN A 343 16.07 -1.09 -13.99
C ASN A 343 15.37 -2.45 -13.94
N ARG A 344 14.04 -2.41 -13.92
CA ARG A 344 13.17 -3.59 -13.91
C ARG A 344 11.93 -3.35 -14.74
N GLN A 345 11.48 -4.40 -15.40
CA GLN A 345 10.20 -4.45 -16.10
C GLN A 345 9.36 -5.58 -15.50
N TYR A 346 8.09 -5.31 -15.30
CA TYR A 346 7.13 -6.24 -14.73
C TYR A 346 5.92 -6.35 -15.65
N ASP A 347 5.37 -7.56 -15.76
CA ASP A 347 4.09 -7.81 -16.41
C ASP A 347 3.29 -8.76 -15.53
N SER A 348 1.99 -8.51 -15.40
CA SER A 348 1.07 -9.40 -14.73
C SER A 348 -0.26 -9.49 -15.46
N PHE A 349 -0.86 -10.67 -15.49
CA PHE A 349 -2.18 -10.87 -16.08
C PHE A 349 -2.93 -11.99 -15.37
N GLY A 350 -4.24 -11.92 -15.41
CA GLY A 350 -5.10 -12.93 -14.80
C GLY A 350 -6.55 -12.81 -15.20
N LEU A 351 -7.29 -13.77 -14.74
CA LEU A 351 -8.76 -13.83 -14.86
C LEU A 351 -9.32 -14.14 -13.47
N ASP A 352 -10.17 -13.27 -12.98
CA ASP A 352 -10.92 -13.47 -11.75
C ASP A 352 -12.37 -13.83 -12.09
N LEU A 353 -12.81 -15.02 -11.70
CA LEU A 353 -14.16 -15.51 -11.94
C LEU A 353 -14.86 -15.76 -10.62
N ASN A 354 -15.91 -15.00 -10.34
CA ASN A 354 -16.71 -15.05 -9.13
C ASN A 354 -18.16 -15.47 -9.42
N PHE A 355 -18.71 -16.28 -8.52
CA PHE A 355 -20.11 -16.69 -8.46
C PHE A 355 -20.66 -16.29 -7.09
N ASP A 356 -21.57 -15.31 -7.06
CA ASP A 356 -22.28 -14.92 -5.85
C ASP A 356 -23.68 -15.53 -5.89
N VAL A 357 -24.02 -16.37 -4.87
CA VAL A 357 -25.22 -17.16 -4.82
C VAL A 357 -26.04 -16.83 -3.57
N ASP A 358 -27.23 -16.27 -3.75
CA ASP A 358 -28.18 -15.98 -2.67
C ASP A 358 -29.11 -17.18 -2.43
N LEU A 359 -28.97 -17.80 -1.26
CA LEU A 359 -29.81 -18.90 -0.78
C LEU A 359 -30.68 -18.47 0.43
N GLY A 360 -30.96 -17.18 0.55
CA GLY A 360 -31.71 -16.58 1.63
C GLY A 360 -30.84 -16.36 2.88
N ALA A 361 -30.81 -17.32 3.80
CA ALA A 361 -29.96 -17.20 5.00
C ALA A 361 -28.46 -17.36 4.71
N HIS A 362 -28.09 -17.88 3.57
CA HIS A 362 -26.71 -18.09 3.12
C HIS A 362 -26.41 -17.26 1.88
N GLN A 363 -25.31 -16.53 1.89
CA GLN A 363 -24.76 -15.84 0.73
C GLN A 363 -23.39 -16.41 0.44
N LEU A 364 -23.34 -17.24 -0.64
CA LEU A 364 -22.13 -17.93 -1.03
C LEU A 364 -21.36 -17.13 -2.07
N ALA A 365 -20.08 -16.88 -1.85
CA ALA A 365 -19.14 -16.38 -2.84
C ALA A 365 -18.15 -17.48 -3.18
N LEU A 366 -18.17 -17.94 -4.42
CA LEU A 366 -17.25 -18.96 -4.93
C LEU A 366 -16.40 -18.32 -6.02
N GLY A 367 -15.12 -18.66 -6.09
CA GLY A 367 -14.31 -18.10 -7.15
C GLY A 367 -13.05 -18.87 -7.48
N VAL A 368 -12.46 -18.48 -8.61
CA VAL A 368 -11.19 -19.00 -9.11
C VAL A 368 -10.41 -17.90 -9.81
N ARG A 369 -9.09 -17.86 -9.58
CA ARG A 369 -8.17 -16.92 -10.22
C ARG A 369 -6.93 -17.68 -10.73
N PRO A 370 -6.79 -17.96 -12.02
CA PRO A 370 -5.50 -18.15 -12.66
C PRO A 370 -4.78 -16.79 -12.80
N HIS A 371 -3.51 -16.76 -12.42
CA HIS A 371 -2.66 -15.57 -12.48
C HIS A 371 -1.26 -15.94 -12.92
N GLU A 372 -0.62 -15.06 -13.67
CA GLU A 372 0.79 -15.17 -14.06
C GLU A 372 1.42 -13.79 -13.94
N ASP A 373 2.61 -13.73 -13.33
CA ASP A 373 3.42 -12.52 -13.27
C ASP A 373 4.89 -12.80 -13.55
N GLN A 374 5.60 -11.77 -13.99
CA GLN A 374 7.03 -11.83 -14.27
C GLN A 374 7.73 -10.52 -13.96
N MET A 375 9.02 -10.62 -13.63
CA MET A 375 9.94 -9.50 -13.47
C MET A 375 11.21 -9.75 -14.29
N ASP A 376 11.57 -8.81 -15.16
CA ASP A 376 12.85 -8.77 -15.86
C ASP A 376 13.75 -7.71 -15.21
N ARG A 377 14.87 -8.14 -14.65
CA ARG A 377 15.87 -7.30 -14.00
C ARG A 377 17.14 -7.23 -14.84
N PHE A 378 17.49 -6.00 -15.25
CA PHE A 378 18.71 -5.72 -16.03
C PHE A 378 19.35 -4.44 -15.51
N GLN A 379 20.28 -4.54 -14.56
CA GLN A 379 20.73 -3.44 -13.71
C GLN A 379 22.23 -3.12 -13.93
N PRO A 380 22.56 -2.20 -14.85
CA PRO A 380 23.95 -1.70 -14.99
C PRO A 380 24.34 -0.87 -13.76
N ILE A 381 25.66 -0.72 -13.57
CA ILE A 381 26.25 0.10 -12.52
C ILE A 381 27.23 1.07 -13.17
N ASP A 382 27.00 2.34 -12.95
CA ASP A 382 27.91 3.41 -13.31
C ASP A 382 28.86 3.70 -12.13
N PHE A 383 30.15 3.82 -12.45
CA PHE A 383 31.17 4.19 -11.49
C PHE A 383 31.49 5.67 -11.62
N TYR A 384 31.53 6.33 -10.50
CA TYR A 384 31.94 7.73 -10.38
C TYR A 384 33.05 7.87 -9.34
N ASP A 385 33.89 8.87 -9.52
CA ASP A 385 34.80 9.34 -8.49
C ASP A 385 34.30 10.68 -7.97
N GLN A 386 34.36 10.92 -6.65
CA GLN A 386 34.19 12.25 -6.09
C GLN A 386 35.57 12.91 -6.01
N ILE A 387 35.78 14.02 -6.70
CA ILE A 387 37.01 14.79 -6.72
C ILE A 387 36.71 16.25 -6.42
N GLY A 388 37.21 16.77 -5.29
CA GLY A 388 36.91 18.12 -4.84
C GLY A 388 35.40 18.39 -4.63
N GLY A 389 34.64 17.37 -4.26
CA GLY A 389 33.20 17.43 -4.03
C GLY A 389 32.35 17.27 -5.29
N GLU A 390 32.93 17.11 -6.47
CA GLU A 390 32.25 16.92 -7.75
C GLU A 390 32.26 15.44 -8.18
N LEU A 391 31.14 14.95 -8.72
CA LEU A 391 31.01 13.59 -9.25
C LEU A 391 31.52 13.50 -10.69
N VAL A 392 32.55 12.69 -10.91
CA VAL A 392 33.18 12.47 -12.21
C VAL A 392 32.90 11.04 -12.70
N TYR A 393 32.19 10.89 -13.81
CA TYR A 393 31.91 9.58 -14.40
C TYR A 393 33.19 8.88 -14.86
N VAL A 394 33.34 7.60 -14.54
CA VAL A 394 34.50 6.77 -14.88
C VAL A 394 34.16 5.70 -15.90
N SER A 395 33.17 4.85 -15.63
CA SER A 395 32.84 3.71 -16.49
C SER A 395 31.49 3.11 -16.12
N THR A 396 30.95 2.26 -17.01
CA THR A 396 29.75 1.47 -16.76
C THR A 396 30.07 -0.02 -16.75
N ARG A 397 29.66 -0.73 -15.70
CA ARG A 397 29.62 -2.19 -15.65
C ARG A 397 28.27 -2.70 -16.15
N ARG A 398 28.29 -3.56 -17.19
CA ARG A 398 27.10 -4.21 -17.70
C ARG A 398 26.58 -5.28 -16.72
N PRO A 399 25.27 -5.53 -16.70
CA PRO A 399 24.66 -6.45 -15.75
C PRO A 399 25.11 -7.90 -15.92
N ALA A 400 25.36 -8.56 -14.82
CA ALA A 400 25.65 -9.99 -14.73
C ALA A 400 25.12 -10.53 -13.39
N ASP A 401 24.93 -11.83 -13.29
CA ASP A 401 24.56 -12.53 -12.07
C ASP A 401 23.21 -12.03 -11.50
N SER A 402 23.17 -11.69 -10.22
CA SER A 402 21.95 -11.19 -9.55
C SER A 402 21.39 -9.89 -10.13
N ASP A 403 22.23 -9.12 -10.87
CA ASP A 403 21.82 -7.90 -11.56
C ASP A 403 21.24 -8.16 -12.97
N ASN A 404 21.31 -9.41 -13.45
CA ASN A 404 20.79 -9.86 -14.74
C ASN A 404 19.98 -11.14 -14.57
N ARG A 405 18.67 -11.00 -14.28
CA ARG A 405 17.82 -12.13 -13.98
C ARG A 405 16.39 -11.93 -14.44
N LYS A 406 15.67 -13.05 -14.56
CA LYS A 406 14.22 -13.10 -14.75
C LYS A 406 13.58 -13.87 -13.61
N GLU A 407 12.47 -13.38 -13.13
CA GLU A 407 11.63 -14.06 -12.16
C GLU A 407 10.23 -14.19 -12.73
N SER A 408 9.55 -15.27 -12.44
CA SER A 408 8.16 -15.49 -12.83
C SER A 408 7.43 -16.31 -11.78
N ALA A 409 6.10 -16.16 -11.74
CA ALA A 409 5.23 -17.02 -10.97
C ALA A 409 3.96 -17.33 -11.75
N GLU A 410 3.48 -18.56 -11.59
CA GLU A 410 2.15 -19.02 -12.00
C GLU A 410 1.39 -19.38 -10.72
N ALA A 411 0.14 -18.90 -10.61
CA ALA A 411 -0.70 -19.15 -9.46
C ALA A 411 -2.12 -19.54 -9.87
N LEU A 412 -2.71 -20.46 -9.10
CA LEU A 412 -4.10 -20.82 -9.22
C LEU A 412 -4.75 -20.79 -7.84
N SER A 413 -5.65 -19.82 -7.66
CA SER A 413 -6.38 -19.63 -6.42
C SER A 413 -7.82 -20.07 -6.55
N TYR A 414 -8.35 -20.71 -5.49
CA TYR A 414 -9.78 -21.00 -5.34
C TYR A 414 -10.26 -20.48 -3.99
N TRP A 415 -11.51 -20.01 -3.93
CA TRP A 415 -12.12 -19.65 -2.66
C TRP A 415 -13.60 -20.00 -2.62
N ALA A 416 -14.06 -20.24 -1.39
CA ALA A 416 -15.46 -20.36 -1.04
C ALA A 416 -15.68 -19.61 0.26
N VAL A 417 -16.62 -18.68 0.26
CA VAL A 417 -17.01 -17.92 1.44
C VAL A 417 -18.52 -18.01 1.59
N ASP A 418 -18.99 -18.34 2.79
CA ASP A 418 -20.40 -18.36 3.14
C ASP A 418 -20.67 -17.31 4.24
N SER A 419 -21.44 -16.29 3.90
CA SER A 419 -22.00 -15.34 4.87
C SER A 419 -23.39 -15.85 5.28
N TRP A 420 -23.45 -16.48 6.44
CA TRP A 420 -24.64 -17.16 6.96
C TRP A 420 -25.34 -16.35 8.06
N GLN A 421 -26.53 -15.84 7.79
CA GLN A 421 -27.42 -15.25 8.78
C GLN A 421 -28.14 -16.37 9.55
N VAL A 422 -27.58 -16.79 10.70
CA VAL A 422 -28.10 -17.89 11.51
C VAL A 422 -29.41 -17.52 12.19
N SER A 423 -29.50 -16.26 12.64
CA SER A 423 -30.69 -15.64 13.24
C SER A 423 -30.62 -14.12 13.07
N ASP A 424 -31.66 -13.40 13.46
CA ASP A 424 -31.66 -11.93 13.41
C ASP A 424 -30.48 -11.31 14.15
N ALA A 425 -29.96 -11.98 15.20
CA ALA A 425 -28.87 -11.51 16.03
C ALA A 425 -27.50 -12.13 15.72
N LEU A 426 -27.42 -13.23 14.96
CA LEU A 426 -26.18 -13.98 14.76
C LEU A 426 -25.88 -14.12 13.27
N ALA A 427 -24.79 -13.51 12.83
CA ALA A 427 -24.17 -13.73 11.52
C ALA A 427 -22.84 -14.49 11.67
N VAL A 428 -22.61 -15.47 10.81
CA VAL A 428 -21.39 -16.28 10.75
C VAL A 428 -20.80 -16.20 9.36
N ASN A 429 -19.50 -15.98 9.28
CA ASN A 429 -18.74 -16.04 8.02
C ASN A 429 -17.82 -17.26 8.06
N LEU A 430 -17.90 -18.11 7.06
CA LEU A 430 -17.03 -19.26 6.87
C LEU A 430 -16.26 -19.09 5.58
N ALA A 431 -14.94 -19.16 5.61
CA ALA A 431 -14.09 -18.97 4.46
C ALA A 431 -13.12 -20.16 4.30
N LEU A 432 -12.89 -20.54 3.06
CA LEU A 432 -11.87 -21.49 2.67
C LEU A 432 -11.22 -21.01 1.39
N ARG A 433 -9.89 -20.83 1.42
CA ARG A 433 -9.09 -20.51 0.25
C ARG A 433 -8.05 -21.58 0.01
N TYR A 434 -7.76 -21.88 -1.24
CA TYR A 434 -6.64 -22.70 -1.67
C TYR A 434 -5.76 -21.96 -2.65
N GLU A 435 -4.47 -21.94 -2.41
CA GLU A 435 -3.44 -21.38 -3.27
C GLU A 435 -2.54 -22.51 -3.78
N ASP A 436 -2.28 -22.56 -5.08
CA ASP A 436 -1.23 -23.38 -5.72
C ASP A 436 -0.35 -22.43 -6.52
N THR A 437 0.90 -22.30 -6.11
CA THR A 437 1.85 -21.32 -6.68
C THR A 437 3.13 -22.04 -7.10
N GLN A 438 3.65 -21.65 -8.25
CA GLN A 438 4.96 -22.07 -8.73
C GLN A 438 5.76 -20.84 -9.14
N SER A 439 6.95 -20.66 -8.57
CA SER A 439 7.86 -19.56 -8.91
C SER A 439 9.17 -20.07 -9.46
N GLU A 440 9.79 -19.26 -10.34
CA GLU A 440 11.09 -19.56 -10.94
C GLU A 440 11.93 -18.29 -11.00
N ARG A 441 13.26 -18.43 -10.77
CA ARG A 441 14.28 -17.39 -11.02
C ARG A 441 15.39 -17.96 -11.89
N LYS A 442 15.75 -17.24 -12.96
CA LYS A 442 16.91 -17.50 -13.83
C LYS A 442 17.89 -16.37 -13.75
N GLU A 443 19.14 -16.65 -13.37
CA GLU A 443 20.24 -15.68 -13.34
C GLU A 443 21.22 -15.97 -14.49
N TYR A 444 21.74 -14.92 -15.12
CA TYR A 444 22.61 -15.01 -16.28
C TYR A 444 23.99 -14.42 -15.96
N ALA A 445 25.05 -15.14 -16.34
CA ALA A 445 26.43 -14.74 -16.10
C ALA A 445 26.92 -13.63 -17.03
N ASP A 446 26.26 -13.43 -18.17
CA ASP A 446 26.63 -12.48 -19.19
C ASP A 446 25.50 -11.50 -19.55
N PRO A 447 25.80 -10.28 -19.99
CA PRO A 447 24.80 -9.29 -20.38
C PRO A 447 23.92 -9.69 -21.57
N GLY A 448 24.40 -10.59 -22.41
CA GLY A 448 23.69 -11.12 -23.58
C GLY A 448 22.72 -12.24 -23.25
N ARG A 449 22.72 -12.71 -21.99
CA ARG A 449 21.89 -13.84 -21.50
C ARG A 449 22.11 -15.13 -22.28
N LEU A 450 23.35 -15.36 -22.75
CA LEU A 450 23.75 -16.56 -23.46
C LEU A 450 24.19 -17.68 -22.50
N GLU A 451 24.67 -17.28 -21.31
CA GLU A 451 25.13 -18.20 -20.27
C GLU A 451 24.21 -18.14 -19.04
N LEU A 452 23.43 -19.20 -18.83
CA LEU A 452 22.60 -19.39 -17.65
C LEU A 452 23.50 -19.77 -16.47
N LYS A 453 23.56 -18.91 -15.43
CA LYS A 453 24.35 -19.15 -14.23
C LYS A 453 23.65 -20.06 -13.24
N SER A 454 22.39 -19.80 -12.97
CA SER A 454 21.59 -20.56 -12.01
C SER A 454 20.11 -20.49 -12.33
N THR A 455 19.40 -21.56 -11.91
CA THR A 455 17.94 -21.57 -11.86
C THR A 455 17.53 -21.95 -10.44
N ARG A 456 16.54 -21.27 -9.90
CA ARG A 456 15.84 -21.64 -8.67
C ARG A 456 14.37 -21.75 -8.95
N SER A 457 13.70 -22.71 -8.35
CA SER A 457 12.25 -22.87 -8.43
C SER A 457 11.70 -23.30 -7.09
N ASN A 458 10.49 -22.87 -6.81
CA ASN A 458 9.73 -23.28 -5.65
C ASN A 458 8.30 -23.59 -6.06
N LYS A 459 7.70 -24.59 -5.44
CA LYS A 459 6.28 -24.91 -5.57
C LYS A 459 5.66 -24.98 -4.19
N THR A 460 4.57 -24.26 -3.99
CA THR A 460 3.85 -24.19 -2.71
C THR A 460 2.37 -24.38 -2.96
N ASP A 461 1.72 -25.21 -2.16
CA ASP A 461 0.27 -25.31 -2.08
C ASP A 461 -0.20 -25.14 -0.63
N GLN A 462 -1.30 -24.40 -0.43
CA GLN A 462 -1.78 -24.07 0.91
C GLN A 462 -3.30 -23.98 0.99
N TRP A 463 -3.87 -24.65 2.01
CA TRP A 463 -5.25 -24.47 2.42
C TRP A 463 -5.36 -23.43 3.54
N LEU A 464 -6.25 -22.47 3.37
CA LEU A 464 -6.43 -21.31 4.25
C LEU A 464 -7.88 -21.29 4.77
N PRO A 465 -8.21 -22.01 5.85
CA PRO A 465 -9.50 -21.93 6.48
C PRO A 465 -9.65 -20.66 7.30
N GLY A 466 -10.89 -20.17 7.40
CA GLY A 466 -11.25 -19.05 8.27
C GLY A 466 -12.69 -19.12 8.70
N ALA A 467 -12.98 -18.60 9.89
CA ALA A 467 -14.32 -18.46 10.41
C ALA A 467 -14.39 -17.20 11.28
N SER A 468 -15.52 -16.51 11.21
CA SER A 468 -15.80 -15.37 12.09
C SER A 468 -17.30 -15.27 12.32
N PHE A 469 -17.67 -14.52 13.36
CA PHE A 469 -19.07 -14.25 13.64
C PHE A 469 -19.26 -12.85 14.24
N THR A 470 -20.47 -12.33 14.10
CA THR A 470 -20.99 -11.22 14.90
C THR A 470 -22.26 -11.68 15.63
N TYR A 471 -22.43 -11.20 16.86
CA TYR A 471 -23.62 -11.45 17.66
C TYR A 471 -24.10 -10.18 18.34
N ASP A 472 -25.33 -9.78 18.02
CA ASP A 472 -25.99 -8.63 18.61
C ASP A 472 -26.52 -8.99 20.03
N LEU A 473 -25.82 -8.50 21.06
CA LEU A 473 -26.23 -8.66 22.46
C LEU A 473 -27.49 -7.83 22.77
N THR A 474 -27.58 -6.66 22.17
CA THR A 474 -28.70 -5.72 22.24
C THR A 474 -28.73 -4.90 20.93
N ASP A 475 -29.74 -4.04 20.77
CA ASP A 475 -29.83 -3.10 19.65
C ASP A 475 -28.61 -2.16 19.50
N HIS A 476 -27.76 -2.07 20.54
CA HIS A 476 -26.59 -1.18 20.58
C HIS A 476 -25.25 -1.90 20.73
N TRP A 477 -25.24 -3.12 21.25
CA TRP A 477 -24.01 -3.85 21.56
C TRP A 477 -23.88 -5.09 20.69
N GLN A 478 -22.78 -5.21 20.01
CA GLN A 478 -22.41 -6.36 19.20
C GLN A 478 -21.04 -6.90 19.65
N VAL A 479 -20.91 -8.21 19.75
CA VAL A 479 -19.63 -8.91 19.89
C VAL A 479 -19.23 -9.50 18.56
N LEU A 480 -17.93 -9.58 18.32
CA LEU A 480 -17.35 -10.28 17.17
C LEU A 480 -16.18 -11.14 17.61
N ALA A 481 -15.96 -12.23 16.90
CA ALA A 481 -14.71 -12.97 16.98
C ALA A 481 -14.42 -13.68 15.66
N GLY A 482 -13.15 -13.93 15.39
CA GLY A 482 -12.70 -14.60 14.19
C GLY A 482 -11.37 -15.33 14.38
N ILE A 483 -11.16 -16.32 13.51
CA ILE A 483 -9.90 -17.03 13.36
C ILE A 483 -9.69 -17.32 11.88
N HIS A 484 -8.46 -17.15 11.39
CA HIS A 484 -8.10 -17.57 10.04
C HIS A 484 -6.63 -17.94 9.92
N LYS A 485 -6.31 -18.77 8.94
CA LYS A 485 -4.94 -19.05 8.54
C LYS A 485 -4.47 -18.03 7.53
N GLY A 486 -3.38 -17.32 7.84
CA GLY A 486 -2.69 -16.41 6.94
C GLY A 486 -1.59 -17.11 6.16
N PHE A 487 -1.28 -16.56 4.98
CA PHE A 487 -0.28 -17.05 4.05
C PHE A 487 0.34 -15.90 3.28
N SER A 488 1.63 -16.05 2.99
CA SER A 488 2.37 -15.16 2.10
C SER A 488 3.23 -16.01 1.18
N PRO A 489 3.00 -16.00 -0.16
CA PRO A 489 3.74 -16.85 -1.09
C PRO A 489 5.23 -16.48 -1.10
N LEU A 490 6.05 -17.44 -1.47
CA LEU A 490 7.47 -17.26 -1.68
C LEU A 490 7.73 -16.64 -3.05
N GLY A 491 8.53 -15.58 -3.09
CA GLY A 491 8.97 -14.94 -4.32
C GLY A 491 9.88 -15.82 -5.18
N GLY A 492 10.16 -15.38 -6.42
CA GLY A 492 10.95 -16.12 -7.40
C GLY A 492 12.39 -16.46 -6.99
N GLY A 493 12.88 -15.89 -5.87
CA GLY A 493 14.20 -16.19 -5.32
C GLY A 493 14.28 -17.35 -4.34
N ALA A 494 13.14 -17.87 -3.92
CA ALA A 494 13.05 -18.94 -2.93
C ALA A 494 13.73 -20.22 -3.38
N LYS A 495 14.26 -20.99 -2.42
CA LYS A 495 14.84 -22.32 -2.66
C LYS A 495 13.73 -23.37 -2.72
N GLU A 496 14.01 -24.51 -3.36
CA GLU A 496 13.04 -25.61 -3.59
C GLU A 496 12.36 -26.14 -2.30
N ASN A 497 13.06 -26.07 -1.16
CA ASN A 497 12.57 -26.58 0.13
C ASN A 497 12.38 -25.47 1.16
N GLU A 498 12.15 -24.24 0.73
CA GLU A 498 11.84 -23.12 1.60
C GLU A 498 10.34 -23.07 1.86
N ASP A 499 9.95 -22.94 3.13
CA ASP A 499 8.55 -22.87 3.51
C ASP A 499 8.03 -21.41 3.43
N PRO A 500 6.78 -21.21 2.99
CA PRO A 500 6.17 -19.89 2.94
C PRO A 500 5.87 -19.37 4.35
N GLU A 501 5.79 -18.06 4.49
CA GLU A 501 5.29 -17.45 5.72
C GLU A 501 3.83 -17.86 5.95
N THR A 502 3.54 -18.43 7.12
CA THR A 502 2.18 -18.77 7.54
C THR A 502 1.92 -18.26 8.94
N SER A 503 0.65 -17.93 9.20
CA SER A 503 0.21 -17.50 10.53
C SER A 503 -1.15 -18.08 10.86
N THR A 504 -1.46 -18.19 12.16
CA THR A 504 -2.82 -18.35 12.65
C THR A 504 -3.21 -17.07 13.37
N ASN A 505 -4.30 -16.45 12.91
CA ASN A 505 -4.72 -15.13 13.36
C ASN A 505 -6.06 -15.24 14.08
N TRP A 506 -6.15 -14.64 15.27
CA TRP A 506 -7.36 -14.55 16.07
C TRP A 506 -7.72 -13.09 16.28
N GLU A 507 -8.99 -12.81 16.32
CA GLU A 507 -9.52 -11.53 16.74
C GLU A 507 -10.79 -11.71 17.59
N ALA A 508 -10.99 -10.80 18.54
CA ALA A 508 -12.23 -10.72 19.29
C ALA A 508 -12.49 -9.28 19.73
N GLY A 509 -13.72 -8.84 19.68
CA GLY A 509 -14.04 -7.45 19.99
C GLY A 509 -15.48 -7.18 20.36
N LEU A 510 -15.69 -5.91 20.70
CA LEU A 510 -16.97 -5.33 21.06
C LEU A 510 -17.21 -4.10 20.20
N ARG A 511 -18.45 -3.93 19.72
CA ARG A 511 -18.95 -2.73 19.05
C ARG A 511 -20.13 -2.16 19.82
N TYR A 512 -20.14 -0.84 19.90
CA TYR A 512 -21.28 -0.09 20.40
C TYR A 512 -21.80 0.85 19.30
N HIS A 513 -23.08 0.72 18.98
CA HIS A 513 -23.78 1.55 18.01
C HIS A 513 -24.82 2.40 18.73
N GLY A 514 -24.67 3.72 18.69
CA GLY A 514 -25.59 4.66 19.31
C GLY A 514 -25.25 6.09 18.87
N ARG A 515 -25.35 7.05 19.78
CA ARG A 515 -24.86 8.41 19.53
C ARG A 515 -23.36 8.44 19.28
N TRP A 516 -22.65 7.47 19.88
CA TRP A 516 -21.25 7.19 19.64
C TRP A 516 -21.14 5.86 18.92
N PHE A 517 -20.21 5.75 18.00
CA PHE A 517 -19.68 4.48 17.57
C PHE A 517 -18.42 4.19 18.38
N VAL A 518 -18.32 3.02 18.96
CA VAL A 518 -17.11 2.57 19.66
C VAL A 518 -16.83 1.13 19.22
N GLU A 519 -15.63 0.88 18.72
CA GLU A 519 -15.15 -0.46 18.45
C GLU A 519 -13.85 -0.70 19.20
N ALA A 520 -13.74 -1.86 19.85
CA ALA A 520 -12.52 -2.32 20.49
C ALA A 520 -12.27 -3.77 20.07
N ILE A 521 -11.13 -4.03 19.40
CA ILE A 521 -10.75 -5.35 18.88
C ILE A 521 -9.38 -5.72 19.40
N GLY A 522 -9.31 -6.82 20.18
CA GLY A 522 -8.05 -7.49 20.48
C GLY A 522 -7.69 -8.45 19.35
N PHE A 523 -6.43 -8.50 18.97
CA PHE A 523 -5.92 -9.44 17.97
C PHE A 523 -4.67 -10.17 18.46
N TYR A 524 -4.48 -11.38 17.94
CA TYR A 524 -3.29 -12.20 18.19
C TYR A 524 -2.95 -12.99 16.93
N SER A 525 -1.69 -12.96 16.55
CA SER A 525 -1.14 -13.71 15.41
C SER A 525 0.06 -14.54 15.83
N ASP A 526 0.03 -15.83 15.52
CA ASP A 526 1.12 -16.79 15.76
C ASP A 526 1.70 -17.19 14.41
N PHE A 527 2.97 -16.82 14.18
CA PHE A 527 3.69 -17.08 12.94
C PHE A 527 4.59 -18.29 13.13
N ASP A 528 4.45 -19.28 12.24
CA ASP A 528 5.31 -20.47 12.22
C ASP A 528 6.68 -20.15 11.57
N ASP A 529 6.68 -19.44 10.45
CA ASP A 529 7.86 -19.04 9.69
C ASP A 529 7.74 -17.57 9.31
N LYS A 530 8.22 -16.69 10.19
CA LYS A 530 8.26 -15.25 9.89
C LYS A 530 9.43 -14.97 8.95
N ASN A 531 9.14 -14.38 7.81
CA ASN A 531 10.14 -14.07 6.80
C ASN A 531 10.32 -12.57 6.65
N GLU A 532 11.58 -12.10 6.72
CA GLU A 532 11.99 -10.81 6.19
C GLU A 532 12.18 -10.93 4.67
N TYR A 533 11.81 -9.92 3.94
CA TYR A 533 12.12 -9.82 2.52
C TYR A 533 13.35 -8.94 2.35
N CYS A 534 14.43 -9.51 1.85
CA CYS A 534 15.71 -8.82 1.77
C CYS A 534 15.79 -8.00 0.48
N SER A 535 16.06 -6.73 0.59
CA SER A 535 16.33 -5.85 -0.55
C SER A 535 17.53 -4.95 -0.27
N ASN A 536 18.03 -4.24 -1.30
CA ASN A 536 19.04 -3.20 -1.05
C ASN A 536 18.44 -2.01 -0.28
N ALA A 537 17.11 -1.83 -0.36
CA ALA A 537 16.40 -0.78 0.36
C ALA A 537 16.22 -1.13 1.83
N SER A 538 16.07 -2.41 2.14
CA SER A 538 15.93 -2.96 3.48
C SER A 538 16.69 -4.28 3.53
N PRO A 539 17.98 -4.25 3.86
CA PRO A 539 18.73 -5.46 4.11
C PRO A 539 18.11 -6.25 5.27
N CYS A 540 17.99 -7.57 5.10
CA CYS A 540 17.52 -8.41 6.18
C CYS A 540 18.47 -8.34 7.41
N SER A 541 17.94 -8.74 8.56
CA SER A 541 18.68 -8.71 9.84
C SER A 541 20.01 -9.51 9.82
N ASN A 542 20.16 -10.45 8.87
CA ASN A 542 21.42 -11.16 8.62
C ASN A 542 22.36 -10.43 7.62
N GLY A 543 21.96 -9.26 7.11
CA GLY A 543 22.72 -8.46 6.13
C GLY A 543 22.52 -8.87 4.66
N GLU A 544 21.70 -9.87 4.36
CA GLU A 544 21.36 -10.22 2.97
C GLU A 544 20.52 -9.12 2.32
N THR A 545 20.76 -8.84 1.04
CA THR A 545 20.10 -7.77 0.27
C THR A 545 19.24 -8.30 -0.88
N SER A 546 18.92 -9.59 -0.87
CA SER A 546 18.05 -10.18 -1.90
C SER A 546 17.49 -11.54 -1.46
N GLY A 547 16.22 -11.78 -1.75
CA GLY A 547 15.51 -13.00 -1.40
C GLY A 547 14.74 -12.86 -0.09
N SER A 548 14.48 -13.94 0.60
CA SER A 548 13.86 -13.97 1.92
C SER A 548 14.81 -14.55 2.97
N PHE A 549 14.65 -14.10 4.19
CA PHE A 549 15.36 -14.59 5.35
C PHE A 549 14.37 -15.00 6.43
N ASN A 550 14.35 -16.28 6.78
CA ASN A 550 13.47 -16.79 7.83
C ASN A 550 14.02 -16.41 9.19
N THR A 551 13.31 -15.57 9.92
CA THR A 551 13.66 -15.12 11.27
C THR A 551 13.20 -16.11 12.36
N GLY A 552 12.36 -17.07 12.01
CA GLY A 552 11.81 -18.07 12.91
C GLY A 552 10.38 -17.77 13.33
N LYS A 553 10.00 -18.26 14.51
CA LYS A 553 8.66 -18.07 15.05
C LYS A 553 8.50 -16.69 15.65
N ALA A 554 7.34 -16.07 15.40
CA ALA A 554 7.00 -14.78 15.96
C ALA A 554 5.57 -14.77 16.49
N LYS A 555 5.30 -13.91 17.47
CA LYS A 555 3.98 -13.63 18.00
C LYS A 555 3.70 -12.14 17.94
N ILE A 556 2.47 -11.79 17.59
CA ILE A 556 2.03 -10.41 17.54
C ILE A 556 0.69 -10.33 18.27
N ALA A 557 0.59 -9.46 19.24
CA ALA A 557 -0.63 -9.23 20.02
C ALA A 557 -0.94 -7.73 20.04
N GLY A 558 -2.21 -7.35 20.04
CA GLY A 558 -2.54 -5.95 20.12
C GLY A 558 -4.01 -5.66 20.40
N LEU A 559 -4.28 -4.37 20.49
CA LEU A 559 -5.60 -3.79 20.69
C LEU A 559 -5.82 -2.65 19.72
N GLU A 560 -6.92 -2.69 19.00
CA GLU A 560 -7.41 -1.60 18.15
C GLU A 560 -8.61 -0.96 18.83
N LEU A 561 -8.65 0.37 18.88
CA LEU A 561 -9.78 1.15 19.39
C LEU A 561 -10.17 2.20 18.35
N GLN A 562 -11.45 2.25 18.03
CA GLN A 562 -12.04 3.30 17.21
C GLN A 562 -13.21 3.94 17.94
N VAL A 563 -13.29 5.28 17.93
CA VAL A 563 -14.39 6.03 18.50
C VAL A 563 -14.81 7.10 17.49
N GLY A 564 -16.10 7.15 17.17
CA GLY A 564 -16.68 8.14 16.27
C GLY A 564 -17.96 8.76 16.86
N SER A 565 -18.18 10.03 16.61
CA SER A 565 -19.43 10.73 16.94
C SER A 565 -19.57 12.01 16.15
N SER A 566 -20.80 12.43 15.93
CA SER A 566 -21.11 13.76 15.42
C SER A 566 -22.07 14.45 16.38
N MET A 567 -21.62 15.57 16.98
CA MET A 567 -22.33 16.26 18.05
C MET A 567 -22.81 17.64 17.59
N ALA A 568 -24.07 17.97 17.84
CA ALA A 568 -24.58 19.31 17.62
C ALA A 568 -24.16 20.25 18.79
N LEU A 569 -23.54 21.38 18.47
CA LEU A 569 -23.14 22.43 19.41
C LEU A 569 -23.64 23.80 18.93
N GLY A 570 -24.87 24.14 19.29
CA GLY A 570 -25.53 25.36 18.81
C GLY A 570 -25.76 25.32 17.30
N SER A 571 -25.10 26.23 16.56
CA SER A 571 -25.15 26.27 15.08
C SER A 571 -24.03 25.44 14.42
N PHE A 572 -23.26 24.72 15.21
CA PHE A 572 -22.15 23.90 14.70
C PHE A 572 -22.46 22.41 14.83
N THR A 573 -21.92 21.64 13.90
CA THR A 573 -21.73 20.19 14.03
C THR A 573 -20.27 19.94 14.35
N VAL A 574 -20.01 19.04 15.30
CA VAL A 574 -18.66 18.69 15.75
C VAL A 574 -18.47 17.19 15.48
N PRO A 575 -17.97 16.81 14.28
CA PRO A 575 -17.53 15.45 14.04
C PRO A 575 -16.22 15.19 14.80
N LEU A 576 -16.14 14.01 15.40
CA LEU A 576 -14.97 13.51 16.11
C LEU A 576 -14.73 12.06 15.68
N GLU A 577 -13.50 11.76 15.31
CA GLU A 577 -13.00 10.40 15.14
C GLU A 577 -11.66 10.26 15.85
N MET A 578 -11.52 9.15 16.56
CA MET A 578 -10.30 8.79 17.28
C MET A 578 -9.97 7.34 16.98
N MET A 579 -8.72 7.07 16.70
CA MET A 579 -8.15 5.76 16.48
C MET A 579 -6.95 5.58 17.39
N TYR A 580 -6.81 4.39 17.97
CA TYR A 580 -5.65 4.00 18.74
C TYR A 580 -5.34 2.54 18.48
N THR A 581 -4.06 2.22 18.30
CA THR A 581 -3.58 0.85 18.20
C THR A 581 -2.41 0.64 19.13
N TYR A 582 -2.46 -0.43 19.91
CA TYR A 582 -1.32 -0.99 20.63
C TYR A 582 -0.91 -2.28 19.96
N THR A 583 0.40 -2.48 19.71
CA THR A 583 0.95 -3.69 19.09
C THR A 583 2.21 -4.13 19.83
N ASP A 584 2.25 -5.37 20.30
CA ASP A 584 3.43 -6.07 20.80
C ASP A 584 3.81 -7.15 19.78
N ALA A 585 4.95 -6.97 19.13
CA ALA A 585 5.43 -7.82 18.03
C ALA A 585 6.86 -8.32 18.32
N THR A 586 6.99 -9.61 18.63
CA THR A 586 8.25 -10.18 19.10
C THR A 586 8.53 -11.57 18.51
N ILE A 587 9.82 -11.94 18.45
CA ILE A 587 10.24 -13.33 18.26
C ILE A 587 9.70 -14.16 19.44
N SER A 588 9.18 -15.36 19.17
CA SER A 588 8.53 -16.20 20.17
C SER A 588 9.33 -17.46 20.54
N GLN A 589 10.52 -17.63 19.97
CA GLN A 589 11.40 -18.77 20.24
C GLN A 589 12.84 -18.43 19.89
N ASP A 590 13.79 -18.79 20.79
CA ASP A 590 15.22 -18.69 20.50
C ASP A 590 15.57 -19.43 19.20
N ASN A 591 16.34 -18.77 18.33
CA ASN A 591 16.81 -19.32 17.07
C ASN A 591 18.34 -19.23 16.98
N VAL A 592 19.01 -20.36 17.21
CA VAL A 592 20.47 -20.43 17.20
C VAL A 592 21.10 -20.09 15.83
N VAL A 593 20.34 -20.30 14.75
CA VAL A 593 20.82 -20.04 13.38
C VAL A 593 20.85 -18.55 13.08
N THR A 594 19.81 -17.83 13.51
CA THR A 594 19.70 -16.38 13.30
C THR A 594 20.36 -15.58 14.44
N GLY A 595 20.52 -16.18 15.62
CA GLY A 595 20.96 -15.50 16.82
C GLY A 595 19.87 -14.71 17.54
N PHE A 596 18.63 -14.78 17.10
CA PHE A 596 17.49 -14.11 17.73
C PHE A 596 16.99 -14.90 18.94
N ASN A 597 16.49 -14.17 19.94
CA ASN A 597 16.01 -14.74 21.19
C ASN A 597 14.50 -14.47 21.36
N ASP A 598 13.86 -15.29 22.18
CA ASP A 598 12.47 -15.02 22.61
C ASP A 598 12.38 -13.64 23.27
N GLY A 599 11.45 -12.83 22.82
CA GLY A 599 11.25 -11.46 23.26
C GLY A 599 11.97 -10.38 22.44
N ASP A 600 12.81 -10.74 21.46
CA ASP A 600 13.40 -9.77 20.53
C ASP A 600 12.28 -9.10 19.70
N ARG A 601 12.27 -7.76 19.67
CA ARG A 601 11.25 -6.99 18.93
C ARG A 601 11.44 -7.17 17.42
N LEU A 602 10.30 -7.27 16.71
CA LEU A 602 10.32 -7.27 15.24
C LEU A 602 10.67 -5.86 14.71
N ALA A 603 11.28 -5.84 13.51
CA ALA A 603 11.64 -4.60 12.83
C ALA A 603 10.39 -3.89 12.27
N ALA A 604 10.46 -2.55 12.21
CA ALA A 604 9.50 -1.66 11.58
C ALA A 604 8.05 -1.78 12.07
N VAL A 605 7.85 -2.15 13.35
CA VAL A 605 6.53 -2.21 13.99
C VAL A 605 6.51 -1.27 15.20
N PRO A 606 5.66 -0.21 15.20
CA PRO A 606 5.50 0.68 16.35
C PRO A 606 4.65 0.02 17.44
N ASP A 607 4.95 0.31 18.72
CA ASP A 607 4.12 -0.18 19.84
C ASP A 607 2.78 0.56 19.90
N ASN A 608 2.78 1.86 19.64
CA ASN A 608 1.59 2.69 19.72
C ASN A 608 1.43 3.54 18.45
N THR A 609 0.21 3.57 17.94
CA THR A 609 -0.22 4.57 16.95
C THR A 609 -1.52 5.20 17.40
N PHE A 610 -1.68 6.49 17.12
CA PHE A 610 -2.87 7.25 17.49
C PHE A 610 -3.21 8.26 16.41
N SER A 611 -4.51 8.45 16.19
CA SER A 611 -5.05 9.51 15.34
C SER A 611 -6.31 10.10 15.96
N LEU A 612 -6.45 11.42 15.87
CA LEU A 612 -7.64 12.16 16.30
C LEU A 612 -7.99 13.20 15.26
N ARG A 613 -9.19 13.09 14.70
CA ARG A 613 -9.80 14.13 13.85
C ARG A 613 -10.93 14.81 14.63
N LEU A 614 -10.84 16.13 14.75
CA LEU A 614 -11.85 16.97 15.36
C LEU A 614 -12.28 18.05 14.34
N GLY A 615 -13.55 18.07 14.01
CA GLY A 615 -14.16 19.05 13.12
C GLY A 615 -15.01 20.08 13.85
N LEU A 616 -15.16 21.23 13.24
CA LEU A 616 -16.13 22.26 13.60
C LEU A 616 -16.79 22.73 12.30
N GLU A 617 -17.96 22.20 12.01
CA GLU A 617 -18.72 22.47 10.80
C GLU A 617 -19.81 23.48 11.08
N SER A 618 -19.87 24.54 10.27
CA SER A 618 -20.83 25.62 10.42
C SER A 618 -21.91 25.58 9.33
N SER A 619 -23.13 25.90 9.69
CA SER A 619 -24.21 26.14 8.72
C SER A 619 -23.94 27.29 7.75
N SER A 620 -22.93 28.13 8.03
CA SER A 620 -22.46 29.17 7.09
C SER A 620 -21.53 28.64 6.00
N GLY A 621 -21.23 27.33 6.00
CA GLY A 621 -20.31 26.69 5.05
C GLY A 621 -18.83 26.84 5.40
N TRP A 622 -18.47 27.40 6.57
CA TRP A 622 -17.08 27.50 7.03
C TRP A 622 -16.77 26.36 8.01
N ASN A 623 -16.04 25.37 7.53
CA ASN A 623 -15.72 24.15 8.23
C ASN A 623 -14.22 24.12 8.54
N ASN A 624 -13.88 23.68 9.75
CA ASN A 624 -12.49 23.63 10.23
C ASN A 624 -12.22 22.26 10.85
N TYR A 625 -11.03 21.71 10.58
CA TYR A 625 -10.61 20.41 11.07
C TYR A 625 -9.20 20.48 11.62
N ALA A 626 -8.98 19.80 12.74
CA ALA A 626 -7.68 19.53 13.30
C ALA A 626 -7.48 18.02 13.32
N ILE A 627 -6.34 17.54 12.79
CA ILE A 627 -6.01 16.12 12.69
C ILE A 627 -4.66 15.91 13.36
N ALA A 628 -4.66 15.20 14.49
CA ALA A 628 -3.45 14.81 15.20
C ALA A 628 -3.11 13.35 14.86
N LYS A 629 -1.84 13.08 14.59
CA LYS A 629 -1.30 11.75 14.26
C LYS A 629 -0.05 11.51 15.10
N TYR A 630 0.03 10.34 15.72
CA TYR A 630 1.18 9.92 16.52
C TYR A 630 1.62 8.52 16.11
N THR A 631 2.90 8.32 15.96
CA THR A 631 3.53 7.03 15.75
C THR A 631 4.71 6.90 16.70
N ASP A 632 4.78 5.81 17.43
CA ASP A 632 5.88 5.47 18.33
C ASP A 632 7.16 5.14 17.57
N SER A 633 8.30 5.16 18.25
CA SER A 633 9.57 4.72 17.69
C SER A 633 9.52 3.24 17.28
N MET A 634 10.26 2.89 16.23
CA MET A 634 10.33 1.52 15.69
C MET A 634 11.76 1.00 15.68
N CYS A 635 11.94 -0.30 15.92
CA CYS A 635 13.18 -0.98 15.63
C CYS A 635 13.51 -0.95 14.14
N VAL A 636 14.74 -0.67 13.77
CA VAL A 636 15.21 -0.78 12.37
C VAL A 636 15.56 -2.23 12.03
N ARG A 637 15.98 -3.03 13.00
CA ARG A 637 16.30 -4.45 12.88
C ARG A 637 15.68 -5.26 14.00
N VAL A 638 15.49 -6.56 13.77
CA VAL A 638 15.02 -7.47 14.83
C VAL A 638 15.99 -7.45 16.01
N GLY A 639 15.46 -7.34 17.23
CA GLY A 639 16.23 -7.41 18.46
C GLY A 639 16.95 -6.10 18.85
N CYS A 640 16.60 -4.96 18.27
CA CYS A 640 17.19 -3.66 18.60
C CYS A 640 17.07 -3.29 20.09
N ASN A 641 16.04 -3.82 20.78
CA ASN A 641 15.83 -3.61 22.22
C ASN A 641 16.90 -4.23 23.12
N ASN A 642 17.71 -5.16 22.61
CA ASN A 642 18.71 -5.88 23.38
C ASN A 642 20.14 -5.36 23.18
N ASN A 643 20.42 -4.66 22.08
CA ASN A 643 21.78 -4.30 21.66
C ASN A 643 22.18 -2.86 21.95
N GLY A 644 21.22 -1.96 22.27
CA GLY A 644 21.49 -0.60 22.76
C GLY A 644 22.32 0.30 21.85
N THR A 645 22.40 0.01 20.54
CA THR A 645 23.08 0.89 19.58
C THR A 645 22.16 2.07 19.23
N PRO A 646 22.65 3.30 19.32
CA PRO A 646 21.81 4.50 19.16
C PRO A 646 21.18 4.65 17.77
N TYR A 647 21.66 3.91 16.75
CA TYR A 647 21.24 4.05 15.37
C TYR A 647 20.25 2.96 14.91
N GLU A 648 19.68 2.18 15.83
CA GLU A 648 18.79 1.04 15.51
C GLU A 648 17.31 1.33 15.75
N ASN A 649 16.95 2.57 16.08
CA ASN A 649 15.57 2.99 16.28
C ASN A 649 15.25 4.25 15.44
N THR A 650 14.02 4.34 14.98
CA THR A 650 13.44 5.61 14.57
C THR A 650 13.05 6.42 15.80
N GLU A 651 12.60 7.63 15.62
CA GLU A 651 12.06 8.47 16.70
C GLU A 651 10.54 8.39 16.72
N GLU A 652 9.93 8.75 17.85
CA GLU A 652 8.51 9.00 17.93
C GLU A 652 8.17 10.28 17.16
N VAL A 653 7.01 10.32 16.53
CA VAL A 653 6.57 11.50 15.78
C VAL A 653 5.13 11.85 16.09
N PHE A 654 4.90 13.14 16.40
CA PHE A 654 3.56 13.71 16.58
C PHE A 654 3.34 14.85 15.60
N VAL A 655 2.39 14.68 14.69
CA VAL A 655 2.05 15.69 13.67
C VAL A 655 0.64 16.18 13.92
N LEU A 656 0.45 17.50 13.81
CA LEU A 656 -0.85 18.17 13.87
C LEU A 656 -1.10 18.89 12.55
N ASP A 657 -2.15 18.49 11.83
CA ASP A 657 -2.61 19.14 10.61
C ASP A 657 -3.84 20.01 10.89
N TYR A 658 -3.95 21.11 10.15
CA TYR A 658 -5.11 22.00 10.22
C TYR A 658 -5.66 22.29 8.83
N ILE A 659 -6.96 22.07 8.64
CA ILE A 659 -7.66 22.31 7.39
C ILE A 659 -8.85 23.23 7.63
N SER A 660 -8.96 24.29 6.84
CA SER A 660 -10.09 25.23 6.85
C SER A 660 -10.72 25.25 5.46
N ARG A 661 -11.99 24.86 5.36
CA ARG A 661 -12.76 24.74 4.12
C ARG A 661 -13.92 25.72 4.14
N TYR A 662 -14.14 26.41 3.03
CA TYR A 662 -15.25 27.33 2.87
C TYR A 662 -16.06 27.01 1.63
N VAL A 663 -17.32 26.69 1.81
CA VAL A 663 -18.28 26.43 0.74
C VAL A 663 -18.70 27.77 0.12
N LEU A 664 -18.21 28.07 -1.07
CA LEU A 664 -18.54 29.29 -1.81
C LEU A 664 -19.92 29.20 -2.45
N THR A 665 -20.22 28.06 -3.05
CA THR A 665 -21.50 27.72 -3.67
C THR A 665 -21.77 26.23 -3.45
N ASP A 666 -22.94 25.72 -3.84
CA ASP A 666 -23.27 24.30 -3.78
C ASP A 666 -22.31 23.41 -4.60
N THR A 667 -21.55 24.02 -5.52
CA THR A 667 -20.63 23.32 -6.42
C THR A 667 -19.17 23.71 -6.26
N SER A 668 -18.86 24.63 -5.36
CA SER A 668 -17.49 25.16 -5.24
C SER A 668 -17.05 25.31 -3.79
N VAL A 669 -15.87 24.81 -3.48
CA VAL A 669 -15.23 24.90 -2.17
C VAL A 669 -13.82 25.48 -2.35
N VAL A 670 -13.41 26.36 -1.45
CA VAL A 670 -12.00 26.75 -1.29
C VAL A 670 -11.49 26.27 0.04
N TYR A 671 -10.21 25.94 0.12
CA TYR A 671 -9.61 25.50 1.37
C TYR A 671 -8.18 25.99 1.56
N LEU A 672 -7.81 26.09 2.82
CA LEU A 672 -6.44 26.27 3.31
C LEU A 672 -6.08 25.01 4.10
N LYS A 673 -4.91 24.44 3.83
CA LYS A 673 -4.34 23.34 4.56
C LYS A 673 -2.97 23.72 5.09
N VAL A 674 -2.70 23.36 6.34
CA VAL A 674 -1.36 23.45 6.95
C VAL A 674 -1.06 22.05 7.51
N GLU A 675 -0.11 21.37 6.89
CA GLU A 675 0.43 20.09 7.36
C GLU A 675 1.53 20.36 8.37
N ASN A 676 1.66 19.48 9.37
CA ASN A 676 2.67 19.57 10.41
C ASN A 676 2.74 20.98 11.04
N LEU A 677 1.61 21.46 11.55
CA LEU A 677 1.47 22.82 12.11
C LEU A 677 2.53 23.16 13.17
N MET A 678 2.96 22.15 13.94
CA MET A 678 3.95 22.29 15.00
C MET A 678 5.39 22.33 14.48
N ASP A 679 5.62 22.02 13.20
CA ASP A 679 6.94 21.91 12.56
C ASP A 679 7.84 20.87 13.23
N GLU A 680 7.24 19.74 13.59
CA GLU A 680 7.94 18.62 14.19
C GLU A 680 8.89 17.98 13.19
N GLN A 681 10.13 17.74 13.57
CA GLN A 681 11.13 17.00 12.79
C GLN A 681 11.61 15.81 13.60
N ALA A 682 11.46 14.62 13.03
CA ALA A 682 11.83 13.37 13.66
C ALA A 682 12.42 12.40 12.62
N ILE A 683 13.29 11.51 13.06
CA ILE A 683 13.83 10.42 12.23
C ILE A 683 12.76 9.34 12.07
N VAL A 684 12.03 9.36 10.96
CA VAL A 684 10.94 8.41 10.67
C VAL A 684 11.39 7.14 9.96
N ALA A 685 12.58 7.15 9.36
CA ALA A 685 13.24 5.98 8.77
C ALA A 685 14.77 6.10 8.86
N ARG A 686 15.45 4.92 8.90
CA ARG A 686 16.92 4.81 8.86
C ARG A 686 17.42 3.88 7.77
N GLN A 687 16.50 3.25 7.07
CA GLN A 687 16.81 2.37 5.94
C GLN A 687 16.39 3.01 4.62
N PRO A 688 17.18 2.74 3.54
CA PRO A 688 18.37 1.88 3.54
C PRO A 688 19.63 2.52 4.13
N ASP A 689 19.83 3.83 4.05
CA ASP A 689 21.15 4.43 4.20
C ASP A 689 21.11 5.70 5.07
N GLY A 690 20.69 5.62 6.35
CA GLY A 690 20.79 6.72 7.31
C GLY A 690 19.46 7.41 7.66
N ALA A 691 19.55 8.47 8.48
CA ALA A 691 18.40 9.16 9.05
C ALA A 691 17.61 9.95 8.00
N ARG A 692 16.27 9.83 8.05
CA ARG A 692 15.33 10.54 7.14
C ARG A 692 14.24 11.24 7.92
N PRO A 693 13.95 12.52 7.60
CA PRO A 693 12.89 13.28 8.25
C PRO A 693 11.50 12.93 7.75
N ASN A 694 10.50 13.22 8.58
CA ASN A 694 9.15 13.47 8.12
C ASN A 694 9.06 14.79 7.34
N LYS A 695 7.95 15.02 6.63
CA LYS A 695 7.68 16.29 5.91
C LYS A 695 7.63 17.46 6.90
N PRO A 696 8.36 18.57 6.67
CA PRO A 696 8.29 19.75 7.51
C PRO A 696 6.92 20.44 7.37
N ARG A 697 6.70 21.51 8.17
CA ARG A 697 5.47 22.29 8.04
C ARG A 697 5.32 22.86 6.64
N THR A 698 4.20 22.53 5.98
CA THR A 698 3.85 23.05 4.66
C THR A 698 2.44 23.60 4.66
N ALA A 699 2.23 24.66 3.86
CA ALA A 699 0.92 25.26 3.67
C ALA A 699 0.52 25.26 2.20
N SER A 700 -0.74 24.96 1.93
CA SER A 700 -1.34 24.98 0.59
C SER A 700 -2.74 25.60 0.61
N VAL A 701 -3.17 26.08 -0.54
CA VAL A 701 -4.52 26.56 -0.80
C VAL A 701 -5.09 25.78 -1.98
N GLY A 702 -6.38 25.49 -1.95
CA GLY A 702 -7.00 24.74 -3.03
C GLY A 702 -8.43 25.17 -3.32
N VAL A 703 -8.91 24.74 -4.47
CA VAL A 703 -10.27 24.94 -4.95
C VAL A 703 -10.79 23.60 -5.50
N GLU A 704 -12.01 23.27 -5.13
CA GLU A 704 -12.79 22.18 -5.70
C GLU A 704 -14.00 22.76 -6.44
N TRP A 705 -14.25 22.24 -7.62
CA TRP A 705 -15.40 22.67 -8.43
C TRP A 705 -16.06 21.46 -9.10
N ARG A 706 -17.38 21.38 -8.95
CA ARG A 706 -18.22 20.34 -9.58
C ARG A 706 -19.21 21.00 -10.54
N PHE A 707 -19.50 20.39 -11.66
CA PHE A 707 -20.36 20.95 -12.70
C PHE A 707 -21.09 19.88 -13.53
#